data_94f0b804edc34763f7eb54ab19d37faf
#
_entry.id   94f0b804edc34763f7eb54ab19d37faf
#
_cell.length_a   1.000
_cell.length_b   1.000
_cell.length_c   1.000
_cell.angle_alpha   90.00
_cell.angle_beta   90.00
_cell.angle_gamma   90.00
#
_symmetry.space_group_name_H-M   'P 1'
#
loop_
_entity.id
_entity.type
_entity.pdbx_description
1 polymer ?
#
loop_
_entity_poly.entity_id
_entity_poly.type
_entity_poly.pdbx_seq_one_letter_code
_entity_poly.pdbx_strand_id
1 'polypeptide(L)'
;MDPNRIIQALKGTIDPKLRLAAENELNQSYKIINFAPSLLQIIVSDQVEFPVRQAAAIYLKNMVTQYWPDREPPPGEVIFPFNIHENDRQQIRDNIVEGIIRSPDLVRYVELTMCLRAIIKHDFPGHWTAVVDKIGFYLQSSNSGSWLGSLLCLYQLVKTYEYKKAEERDPLIAAMQIFLPRIQQQMIQLLPDNSHYSVLLQKQILKIFYALVQYALPLQLVNNQTMTQWMEIFRTVIDRSVPPETLQVDEDDRPELVWWKCKKWAFRIVARLFERYGSPGNVTKEYLEFSKFFLKTYAAGIQQVLLKILEQYRQNDYVAPRVLQQTLNYLKQGVYHCITWKQMKPHMQTLCEDVIFSLMCYKDEDEELWQEDPYEYIRIKFDVFEDYASPTIAAQILLYTAAKKRKEVLPKMMAFCYQILTEPNIDPRKKDGALHVIGSLADILLKKSMFKDQMELMLQNHVFPLFMSNLGYLRARSCWTLRSFSALKFHNELNLKNAIELIKKSLIEDKEMPVKMEAAIALQALISHQEQAKEYIKPYIRPVMQELLLVVRETQNDDLTNVIQKLICEYSQEVTTIAVEMTQHLAEIFGKVLQSEEYEEMEDKTVMAMGILHTIDTILTVVQDHKECIPLFVEAVLERLTRGVKTSELRTMCLQVAIAALYYNPELLLHTLENIRFPHNPEPITAQFINQWMNDTDCFLGLHDRKMCIIGLSILMGLPSRPPAVDAVSAQIVPSVLLLFLGLKQMCATPQHTEHEEHRKAEKNDAEDNEEIPSDEEEENEANQEMQQNHAGGGGDTGDDDDEDDDDEDWDDEALEETALEGFSTPIDLEDGVDEYQFFTQAFLAVQSRDAGWYHLLTAPLSADQKIQLQEICALAELRRNSAESKRIEQQTGFPFDNKGLVSGYNFGTAPGSN
;
A
#
# COMPACT_ATOMS: atom_id res chain seq x y z
N MET A 1 -33.00 29.12 -11.82
CA MET A 1 -31.96 29.67 -12.73
C MET A 1 -32.26 29.25 -14.15
N ASP A 2 -31.96 30.10 -15.15
CA ASP A 2 -32.19 29.73 -16.55
C ASP A 2 -31.15 28.64 -16.98
N PRO A 3 -31.58 27.47 -17.44
CA PRO A 3 -30.70 26.41 -17.93
C PRO A 3 -29.74 26.86 -19.03
N ASN A 4 -30.17 27.80 -19.90
CA ASN A 4 -29.33 28.31 -20.97
C ASN A 4 -28.09 29.07 -20.43
N ARG A 5 -28.24 29.77 -19.32
CA ARG A 5 -27.12 30.46 -18.66
C ARG A 5 -26.11 29.50 -18.09
N ILE A 6 -26.58 28.39 -17.52
CA ILE A 6 -25.71 27.32 -17.03
C ILE A 6 -24.96 26.70 -18.21
N ILE A 7 -25.63 26.38 -19.30
CA ILE A 7 -25.02 25.83 -20.52
C ILE A 7 -23.96 26.79 -21.08
N GLN A 8 -24.20 28.11 -21.10
CA GLN A 8 -23.19 29.06 -21.56
C GLN A 8 -21.97 29.12 -20.63
N ALA A 9 -22.18 29.08 -19.33
CA ALA A 9 -21.08 29.01 -18.37
C ALA A 9 -20.28 27.72 -18.54
N LEU A 10 -20.93 26.55 -18.66
CA LEU A 10 -20.26 25.27 -18.93
C LEU A 10 -19.48 25.27 -20.25
N LYS A 11 -20.00 25.87 -21.31
CA LYS A 11 -19.24 26.08 -22.56
C LYS A 11 -17.97 26.93 -22.32
N GLY A 12 -18.08 27.94 -21.48
CA GLY A 12 -16.95 28.79 -21.13
C GLY A 12 -15.83 28.04 -20.37
N THR A 13 -16.16 27.04 -19.57
CA THR A 13 -15.12 26.24 -18.87
C THR A 13 -14.24 25.41 -19.80
N ILE A 14 -14.76 25.05 -20.97
CA ILE A 14 -14.05 24.29 -22.01
C ILE A 14 -13.09 25.19 -22.80
N ASP A 15 -13.38 26.50 -22.91
CA ASP A 15 -12.48 27.44 -23.58
C ASP A 15 -11.40 27.96 -22.62
N PRO A 16 -10.11 27.73 -22.88
CA PRO A 16 -9.03 28.18 -21.99
C PRO A 16 -9.04 29.68 -21.70
N LYS A 17 -9.56 30.52 -22.62
CA LYS A 17 -9.60 31.97 -22.47
C LYS A 17 -10.74 32.44 -21.57
N LEU A 18 -11.82 31.68 -21.51
CA LEU A 18 -13.03 32.02 -20.77
C LEU A 18 -13.15 31.24 -19.45
N ARG A 19 -12.34 30.19 -19.28
CA ARG A 19 -12.41 29.23 -18.16
C ARG A 19 -12.57 29.92 -16.81
N LEU A 20 -11.66 30.78 -16.43
CA LEU A 20 -11.66 31.43 -15.12
C LEU A 20 -12.93 32.24 -14.86
N ALA A 21 -13.42 32.98 -15.87
CA ALA A 21 -14.65 33.76 -15.76
C ALA A 21 -15.88 32.85 -15.64
N ALA A 22 -15.91 31.76 -16.40
CA ALA A 22 -17.00 30.79 -16.40
C ALA A 22 -17.05 29.99 -15.08
N GLU A 23 -15.93 29.56 -14.58
CA GLU A 23 -15.82 28.89 -13.27
C GLU A 23 -16.29 29.85 -12.15
N ASN A 24 -15.88 31.11 -12.16
CA ASN A 24 -16.36 32.10 -11.21
C ASN A 24 -17.89 32.30 -11.27
N GLU A 25 -18.48 32.27 -12.46
CA GLU A 25 -19.95 32.38 -12.63
C GLU A 25 -20.65 31.12 -12.04
N LEU A 26 -20.14 29.93 -12.31
CA LEU A 26 -20.64 28.68 -11.73
C LEU A 26 -20.50 28.68 -10.21
N ASN A 27 -19.33 29.09 -9.69
CA ASN A 27 -19.05 29.19 -8.26
C ASN A 27 -19.86 30.25 -7.51
N GLN A 28 -20.44 31.22 -8.21
CA GLN A 28 -21.42 32.15 -7.64
C GLN A 28 -22.85 31.57 -7.68
N SER A 29 -23.10 30.63 -8.54
CA SER A 29 -24.42 30.07 -8.83
C SER A 29 -24.75 28.78 -8.09
N TYR A 30 -23.76 28.01 -7.62
CA TYR A 30 -24.00 26.67 -7.07
C TYR A 30 -24.89 26.65 -5.82
N LYS A 31 -24.94 27.75 -5.08
CA LYS A 31 -25.79 27.90 -3.88
C LYS A 31 -27.28 28.18 -4.21
N ILE A 32 -27.62 28.42 -5.46
CA ILE A 32 -28.97 28.73 -5.87
C ILE A 32 -29.83 27.46 -5.91
N ILE A 33 -31.02 27.50 -5.31
CA ILE A 33 -31.99 26.40 -5.36
C ILE A 33 -32.28 26.03 -6.81
N ASN A 34 -32.44 24.76 -7.11
CA ASN A 34 -32.59 24.14 -8.45
C ASN A 34 -31.31 24.15 -9.32
N PHE A 35 -30.17 24.60 -8.85
CA PHE A 35 -28.94 24.54 -9.64
C PHE A 35 -28.49 23.10 -9.93
N ALA A 36 -28.33 22.27 -8.89
CA ALA A 36 -27.93 20.87 -9.05
C ALA A 36 -28.91 20.01 -9.87
N PRO A 37 -30.25 20.10 -9.64
CA PRO A 37 -31.22 19.45 -10.53
C PRO A 37 -31.16 19.93 -11.98
N SER A 38 -30.87 21.21 -12.23
CA SER A 38 -30.70 21.75 -13.58
C SER A 38 -29.46 21.15 -14.28
N LEU A 39 -28.37 20.92 -13.55
CA LEU A 39 -27.21 20.19 -14.09
C LEU A 39 -27.60 18.80 -14.56
N LEU A 40 -28.34 18.06 -13.73
CA LEU A 40 -28.82 16.71 -14.11
C LEU A 40 -29.68 16.73 -15.35
N GLN A 41 -30.58 17.72 -15.48
CA GLN A 41 -31.39 17.89 -16.69
C GLN A 41 -30.54 18.19 -17.94
N ILE A 42 -29.49 19.00 -17.82
CA ILE A 42 -28.55 19.27 -18.91
C ILE A 42 -27.80 18.00 -19.32
N ILE A 43 -27.34 17.21 -18.36
CA ILE A 43 -26.64 15.96 -18.62
C ILE A 43 -27.46 14.99 -19.45
N VAL A 44 -28.73 14.81 -19.10
CA VAL A 44 -29.62 13.84 -19.76
C VAL A 44 -30.25 14.38 -21.05
N SER A 45 -30.07 15.64 -21.39
CA SER A 45 -30.69 16.28 -22.56
C SER A 45 -29.92 15.98 -23.84
N ASP A 46 -30.57 15.34 -24.81
CA ASP A 46 -30.00 15.08 -26.14
C ASP A 46 -29.89 16.34 -27.01
N GLN A 47 -30.46 17.47 -26.59
CA GLN A 47 -30.37 18.76 -27.28
C GLN A 47 -29.08 19.52 -26.93
N VAL A 48 -28.31 19.07 -25.93
CA VAL A 48 -27.08 19.70 -25.48
C VAL A 48 -25.88 18.96 -26.06
N GLU A 49 -24.86 19.72 -26.50
CA GLU A 49 -23.61 19.19 -27.04
C GLU A 49 -22.88 18.32 -26.02
N PHE A 50 -22.26 17.22 -26.47
CA PHE A 50 -21.61 16.25 -25.61
C PHE A 50 -20.58 16.86 -24.64
N PRO A 51 -19.60 17.72 -25.05
CA PRO A 51 -18.63 18.30 -24.13
C PRO A 51 -19.27 19.09 -22.97
N VAL A 52 -20.38 19.76 -23.24
CA VAL A 52 -21.12 20.54 -22.22
C VAL A 52 -21.81 19.59 -21.24
N ARG A 53 -22.37 18.48 -21.73
CA ARG A 53 -23.00 17.45 -20.90
C ARG A 53 -21.94 16.80 -19.99
N GLN A 54 -20.73 16.54 -20.49
CA GLN A 54 -19.61 16.01 -19.73
C GLN A 54 -19.17 17.01 -18.65
N ALA A 55 -18.96 18.27 -19.00
CA ALA A 55 -18.62 19.32 -18.04
C ALA A 55 -19.69 19.45 -16.94
N ALA A 56 -20.96 19.33 -17.29
CA ALA A 56 -22.06 19.35 -16.32
C ALA A 56 -22.02 18.15 -15.38
N ALA A 57 -21.67 16.96 -15.89
CA ALA A 57 -21.57 15.74 -15.10
C ALA A 57 -20.42 15.82 -14.09
N ILE A 58 -19.24 16.27 -14.51
CA ILE A 58 -18.07 16.51 -13.63
C ILE A 58 -18.43 17.53 -12.54
N TYR A 59 -19.05 18.64 -12.92
CA TYR A 59 -19.44 19.66 -11.95
C TYR A 59 -20.48 19.13 -10.95
N LEU A 60 -21.47 18.36 -11.41
CA LEU A 60 -22.47 17.75 -10.54
C LEU A 60 -21.84 16.74 -9.58
N LYS A 61 -20.91 15.91 -10.07
CA LYS A 61 -20.16 14.95 -9.23
C LYS A 61 -19.42 15.68 -8.11
N ASN A 62 -18.62 16.67 -8.44
CA ASN A 62 -17.86 17.44 -7.46
C ASN A 62 -18.78 18.12 -6.45
N MET A 63 -19.90 18.67 -6.92
CA MET A 63 -20.88 19.31 -6.06
C MET A 63 -21.57 18.33 -5.11
N VAL A 64 -21.96 17.14 -5.58
CA VAL A 64 -22.58 16.09 -4.76
C VAL A 64 -21.57 15.56 -3.75
N THR A 65 -20.36 15.26 -4.16
CA THR A 65 -19.31 14.76 -3.26
C THR A 65 -19.04 15.75 -2.13
N GLN A 66 -18.96 17.04 -2.43
CA GLN A 66 -18.57 18.06 -1.46
C GLN A 66 -19.73 18.55 -0.58
N TYR A 67 -20.96 18.64 -1.12
CA TYR A 67 -22.08 19.33 -0.47
C TYR A 67 -23.31 18.46 -0.19
N TRP A 68 -23.26 17.17 -0.47
CA TRP A 68 -24.33 16.23 -0.10
C TRP A 68 -24.29 15.86 1.39
N PRO A 69 -23.13 15.57 2.01
CA PRO A 69 -23.09 15.30 3.44
C PRO A 69 -23.48 16.52 4.26
N ASP A 70 -24.24 16.29 5.33
CA ASP A 70 -24.53 17.35 6.29
C ASP A 70 -23.26 17.64 7.11
N ARG A 71 -22.79 18.88 7.05
CA ARG A 71 -21.57 19.33 7.74
C ARG A 71 -21.91 20.24 8.89
N GLU A 72 -21.26 20.03 10.03
CA GLU A 72 -21.33 20.91 11.17
C GLU A 72 -20.46 22.17 10.96
N PRO A 73 -20.83 23.32 11.57
CA PRO A 73 -19.97 24.48 11.51
C PRO A 73 -18.63 24.23 12.22
N PRO A 74 -17.53 24.84 11.73
CA PRO A 74 -16.24 24.73 12.40
C PRO A 74 -16.32 25.19 13.87
N PRO A 75 -15.49 24.67 14.77
CA PRO A 75 -15.49 25.04 16.17
C PRO A 75 -15.35 26.56 16.34
N GLY A 76 -16.37 27.19 16.94
CA GLY A 76 -16.41 28.64 17.15
C GLY A 76 -17.20 29.44 16.11
N GLU A 77 -17.70 28.81 15.04
CA GLU A 77 -18.58 29.44 14.06
C GLU A 77 -20.05 29.07 14.32
N VAL A 78 -20.95 30.03 14.12
CA VAL A 78 -22.42 29.85 14.28
C VAL A 78 -23.10 29.63 12.92
N ILE A 79 -22.39 29.87 11.82
CA ILE A 79 -22.94 29.80 10.46
C ILE A 79 -22.68 28.40 9.92
N PHE A 80 -23.77 27.68 9.60
CA PHE A 80 -23.68 26.38 8.95
C PHE A 80 -23.09 26.51 7.54
N PRO A 81 -22.15 25.62 7.15
CA PRO A 81 -21.64 25.59 5.80
C PRO A 81 -22.76 25.27 4.79
N PHE A 82 -22.53 25.62 3.52
CA PHE A 82 -23.50 25.34 2.48
C PHE A 82 -23.63 23.82 2.27
N ASN A 83 -24.86 23.34 2.23
CA ASN A 83 -25.25 21.99 1.81
C ASN A 83 -26.35 22.08 0.76
N ILE A 84 -26.45 21.08 -0.11
CA ILE A 84 -27.51 21.04 -1.14
C ILE A 84 -28.86 20.97 -0.43
N HIS A 85 -29.79 21.85 -0.85
CA HIS A 85 -31.13 21.93 -0.26
C HIS A 85 -31.92 20.63 -0.45
N GLU A 86 -32.68 20.20 0.54
CA GLU A 86 -33.40 18.92 0.52
C GLU A 86 -34.37 18.78 -0.69
N ASN A 87 -34.98 19.83 -1.15
CA ASN A 87 -35.79 19.76 -2.38
C ASN A 87 -34.97 19.41 -3.61
N ASP A 88 -33.74 19.89 -3.69
CA ASP A 88 -32.82 19.58 -4.78
C ASP A 88 -32.29 18.15 -4.66
N ARG A 89 -31.97 17.74 -3.45
CA ARG A 89 -31.59 16.34 -3.14
C ARG A 89 -32.67 15.36 -3.57
N GLN A 90 -33.96 15.67 -3.23
CA GLN A 90 -35.08 14.82 -3.61
C GLN A 90 -35.26 14.74 -5.13
N GLN A 91 -35.15 15.86 -5.84
CA GLN A 91 -35.24 15.87 -7.29
C GLN A 91 -34.10 15.02 -7.95
N ILE A 92 -32.90 15.09 -7.38
CA ILE A 92 -31.77 14.28 -7.86
C ILE A 92 -32.03 12.79 -7.58
N ARG A 93 -32.43 12.41 -6.35
CA ARG A 93 -32.79 11.03 -6.01
C ARG A 93 -33.90 10.48 -6.94
N ASP A 94 -34.86 11.31 -7.28
CA ASP A 94 -35.97 10.89 -8.14
C ASP A 94 -35.60 10.66 -9.59
N ASN A 95 -34.50 11.24 -10.08
CA ASN A 95 -34.19 11.26 -11.52
C ASN A 95 -32.80 10.65 -11.87
N ILE A 96 -31.89 10.43 -10.92
CA ILE A 96 -30.52 10.03 -11.24
C ILE A 96 -30.44 8.61 -11.81
N VAL A 97 -31.20 7.66 -11.29
CA VAL A 97 -31.20 6.26 -11.78
C VAL A 97 -31.71 6.23 -13.23
N GLU A 98 -32.80 6.91 -13.51
CA GLU A 98 -33.35 7.04 -14.86
C GLU A 98 -32.39 7.79 -15.80
N GLY A 99 -31.69 8.78 -15.29
CA GLY A 99 -30.64 9.51 -16.00
C GLY A 99 -29.52 8.58 -16.45
N ILE A 100 -29.01 7.73 -15.56
CA ILE A 100 -28.00 6.71 -15.86
C ILE A 100 -28.52 5.73 -16.93
N ILE A 101 -29.70 5.19 -16.74
CA ILE A 101 -30.28 4.15 -17.65
C ILE A 101 -30.52 4.70 -19.06
N ARG A 102 -31.00 5.93 -19.20
CA ARG A 102 -31.30 6.53 -20.49
C ARG A 102 -30.10 7.11 -21.23
N SER A 103 -28.97 7.23 -20.58
CA SER A 103 -27.76 7.79 -21.18
C SER A 103 -27.04 6.71 -22.01
N PRO A 104 -26.91 6.88 -23.35
CA PRO A 104 -26.28 5.88 -24.21
C PRO A 104 -24.75 5.88 -24.15
N ASP A 105 -24.16 6.79 -23.42
CA ASP A 105 -22.73 7.11 -23.47
C ASP A 105 -22.01 6.70 -22.19
N LEU A 106 -21.00 5.82 -22.32
CA LEU A 106 -20.25 5.25 -21.20
C LEU A 106 -19.59 6.31 -20.30
N VAL A 107 -19.02 7.35 -20.89
CA VAL A 107 -18.36 8.44 -20.13
C VAL A 107 -19.34 9.16 -19.19
N ARG A 108 -20.59 9.28 -19.57
CA ARG A 108 -21.63 9.84 -18.71
C ARG A 108 -22.06 8.88 -17.61
N TYR A 109 -21.96 7.58 -17.86
CA TYR A 109 -22.21 6.59 -16.83
C TYR A 109 -21.24 6.70 -15.66
N VAL A 110 -19.95 6.91 -15.92
CA VAL A 110 -18.93 7.01 -14.87
C VAL A 110 -19.29 8.15 -13.92
N GLU A 111 -19.40 9.39 -14.39
CA GLU A 111 -19.65 10.56 -13.54
C GLU A 111 -20.98 10.50 -12.78
N LEU A 112 -22.06 10.03 -13.44
CA LEU A 112 -23.37 9.88 -12.79
C LEU A 112 -23.40 8.72 -11.80
N THR A 113 -22.68 7.64 -12.06
CA THR A 113 -22.60 6.52 -11.10
C THR A 113 -21.82 6.91 -9.86
N MET A 114 -20.81 7.76 -9.99
CA MET A 114 -20.11 8.33 -8.83
C MET A 114 -21.02 9.26 -7.99
N CYS A 115 -21.82 10.11 -8.64
CA CYS A 115 -22.86 10.84 -7.91
C CYS A 115 -23.79 9.90 -7.16
N LEU A 116 -24.24 8.83 -7.82
CA LEU A 116 -25.13 7.83 -7.24
C LEU A 116 -24.48 7.17 -6.00
N ARG A 117 -23.20 6.79 -6.10
CA ARG A 117 -22.43 6.19 -4.99
C ARG A 117 -22.35 7.14 -3.79
N ALA A 118 -22.01 8.41 -4.02
CA ALA A 118 -21.96 9.41 -2.96
C ALA A 118 -23.34 9.59 -2.27
N ILE A 119 -24.44 9.57 -3.04
CA ILE A 119 -25.80 9.66 -2.48
C ILE A 119 -26.15 8.39 -1.68
N ILE A 120 -25.89 7.21 -2.21
CA ILE A 120 -26.13 5.94 -1.53
C ILE A 120 -25.35 5.87 -0.21
N LYS A 121 -24.09 6.27 -0.21
CA LYS A 121 -23.22 6.28 0.99
C LYS A 121 -23.86 7.02 2.16
N HIS A 122 -24.56 8.13 1.89
CA HIS A 122 -25.16 8.97 2.92
C HIS A 122 -26.65 8.71 3.17
N ASP A 123 -27.41 8.35 2.15
CA ASP A 123 -28.88 8.29 2.22
C ASP A 123 -29.45 6.88 2.32
N PHE A 124 -28.71 5.85 1.87
CA PHE A 124 -29.23 4.49 1.93
C PHE A 124 -28.83 3.79 3.24
N PRO A 125 -29.75 3.06 3.90
CA PRO A 125 -31.16 2.91 3.57
C PRO A 125 -32.07 4.02 4.11
N GLY A 126 -31.60 4.85 5.05
CA GLY A 126 -32.40 5.73 5.89
C GLY A 126 -33.30 6.70 5.12
N HIS A 127 -32.72 7.49 4.23
CA HIS A 127 -33.43 8.53 3.50
C HIS A 127 -33.83 8.13 2.08
N TRP A 128 -33.28 7.02 1.54
CA TRP A 128 -33.51 6.61 0.18
C TRP A 128 -33.63 5.08 -0.02
N THR A 129 -34.67 4.49 0.55
CA THR A 129 -34.98 3.06 0.33
C THR A 129 -35.48 2.77 -1.08
N ALA A 130 -36.10 3.74 -1.75
CA ALA A 130 -36.69 3.62 -3.07
C ALA A 130 -35.67 3.31 -4.19
N VAL A 131 -34.39 3.53 -3.97
CA VAL A 131 -33.32 3.19 -4.96
C VAL A 131 -33.36 1.70 -5.32
N VAL A 132 -33.61 0.83 -4.37
CA VAL A 132 -33.72 -0.62 -4.58
C VAL A 132 -34.87 -0.94 -5.53
N ASP A 133 -36.03 -0.33 -5.32
CA ASP A 133 -37.22 -0.54 -6.18
C ASP A 133 -36.99 -0.01 -7.61
N LYS A 134 -36.34 1.14 -7.75
CA LYS A 134 -35.98 1.71 -9.05
C LYS A 134 -35.03 0.83 -9.84
N ILE A 135 -33.94 0.38 -9.23
CA ILE A 135 -33.00 -0.55 -9.86
C ILE A 135 -33.71 -1.83 -10.27
N GLY A 136 -34.50 -2.39 -9.37
CA GLY A 136 -35.29 -3.60 -9.60
C GLY A 136 -36.28 -3.49 -10.76
N PHE A 137 -36.95 -2.37 -10.88
CA PHE A 137 -37.86 -2.09 -11.97
C PHE A 137 -37.20 -2.19 -13.36
N TYR A 138 -36.02 -1.57 -13.52
CA TYR A 138 -35.29 -1.57 -14.77
C TYR A 138 -34.56 -2.89 -15.06
N LEU A 139 -34.10 -3.58 -14.03
CA LEU A 139 -33.55 -4.94 -14.20
C LEU A 139 -34.59 -5.96 -14.66
N GLN A 140 -35.86 -5.76 -14.31
CA GLN A 140 -36.97 -6.61 -14.75
C GLN A 140 -37.50 -6.29 -16.14
N SER A 141 -37.12 -5.16 -16.70
CA SER A 141 -37.60 -4.71 -17.98
C SER A 141 -37.30 -5.74 -19.08
N SER A 142 -38.26 -5.93 -19.99
CA SER A 142 -38.05 -6.71 -21.21
C SER A 142 -37.09 -6.03 -22.20
N ASN A 143 -36.84 -4.73 -22.01
CA ASN A 143 -35.89 -3.97 -22.80
C ASN A 143 -34.47 -4.17 -22.24
N SER A 144 -33.68 -4.97 -22.95
CA SER A 144 -32.27 -5.22 -22.59
C SER A 144 -31.39 -3.94 -22.61
N GLY A 145 -31.82 -2.88 -23.30
CA GLY A 145 -31.12 -1.60 -23.30
C GLY A 145 -31.08 -0.89 -21.94
N SER A 146 -31.98 -1.25 -21.01
CA SER A 146 -31.96 -0.71 -19.65
C SER A 146 -31.12 -1.52 -18.66
N TRP A 147 -30.63 -2.69 -19.04
CA TRP A 147 -29.95 -3.59 -18.11
C TRP A 147 -28.56 -3.10 -17.70
N LEU A 148 -27.79 -2.56 -18.64
CA LEU A 148 -26.45 -2.07 -18.31
C LEU A 148 -26.47 -0.95 -17.26
N GLY A 149 -27.32 0.07 -17.48
CA GLY A 149 -27.46 1.15 -16.52
C GLY A 149 -27.94 0.67 -15.14
N SER A 150 -28.86 -0.29 -15.11
CA SER A 150 -29.36 -0.87 -13.86
C SER A 150 -28.28 -1.66 -13.13
N LEU A 151 -27.45 -2.43 -13.86
CA LEU A 151 -26.34 -3.18 -13.30
C LEU A 151 -25.24 -2.25 -12.77
N LEU A 152 -24.97 -1.13 -13.44
CA LEU A 152 -24.06 -0.11 -12.96
C LEU A 152 -24.56 0.50 -11.65
N CYS A 153 -25.85 0.83 -11.56
CA CYS A 153 -26.45 1.32 -10.32
C CYS A 153 -26.36 0.29 -9.19
N LEU A 154 -26.64 -0.97 -9.48
CA LEU A 154 -26.53 -2.06 -8.52
C LEU A 154 -25.07 -2.26 -8.04
N TYR A 155 -24.12 -2.14 -8.96
CA TYR A 155 -22.70 -2.21 -8.62
C TYR A 155 -22.32 -1.14 -7.62
N GLN A 156 -22.75 0.11 -7.80
CA GLN A 156 -22.45 1.18 -6.85
C GLN A 156 -23.08 0.94 -5.46
N LEU A 157 -24.27 0.35 -5.41
CA LEU A 157 -24.86 -0.07 -4.13
C LEU A 157 -24.00 -1.11 -3.41
N VAL A 158 -23.57 -2.14 -4.14
CA VAL A 158 -22.72 -3.22 -3.57
C VAL A 158 -21.36 -2.67 -3.16
N LYS A 159 -20.75 -1.85 -4.01
CA LYS A 159 -19.44 -1.23 -3.77
C LYS A 159 -19.43 -0.36 -2.51
N THR A 160 -20.50 0.36 -2.23
CA THR A 160 -20.64 1.18 -1.00
C THR A 160 -20.54 0.34 0.30
N TYR A 161 -20.83 -0.96 0.21
CA TYR A 161 -20.80 -1.87 1.35
C TYR A 161 -19.61 -2.82 1.35
N GLU A 162 -18.73 -2.73 0.37
CA GLU A 162 -17.63 -3.68 0.15
C GLU A 162 -16.74 -3.84 1.38
N TYR A 163 -16.29 -2.73 1.95
CA TYR A 163 -15.39 -2.70 3.11
C TYR A 163 -16.09 -2.71 4.47
N LYS A 164 -17.43 -2.65 4.50
CA LYS A 164 -18.17 -2.65 5.76
C LYS A 164 -18.14 -4.02 6.42
N LYS A 165 -18.02 -4.02 7.74
CA LYS A 165 -18.07 -5.24 8.55
C LYS A 165 -19.38 -6.01 8.31
N ALA A 166 -19.35 -7.33 8.50
CA ALA A 166 -20.51 -8.20 8.27
C ALA A 166 -21.78 -7.71 8.96
N GLU A 167 -21.66 -7.18 10.18
CA GLU A 167 -22.76 -6.65 11.01
C GLU A 167 -23.42 -5.40 10.42
N GLU A 168 -22.68 -4.63 9.62
CA GLU A 168 -23.16 -3.38 8.99
C GLU A 168 -23.76 -3.61 7.60
N ARG A 169 -23.66 -4.83 7.07
CA ARG A 169 -24.07 -5.18 5.70
C ARG A 169 -25.54 -5.60 5.57
N ASP A 170 -26.33 -5.62 6.66
CA ASP A 170 -27.73 -6.05 6.64
C ASP A 170 -28.59 -5.35 5.57
N PRO A 171 -28.50 -4.02 5.35
CA PRO A 171 -29.27 -3.36 4.29
C PRO A 171 -28.91 -3.87 2.88
N LEU A 172 -27.61 -4.11 2.63
CA LEU A 172 -27.16 -4.72 1.38
C LEU A 172 -27.68 -6.14 1.23
N ILE A 173 -27.59 -6.95 2.27
CA ILE A 173 -28.05 -8.34 2.27
C ILE A 173 -29.55 -8.40 1.93
N ALA A 174 -30.36 -7.54 2.54
CA ALA A 174 -31.81 -7.44 2.24
C ALA A 174 -32.08 -7.10 0.78
N ALA A 175 -31.33 -6.16 0.21
CA ALA A 175 -31.41 -5.82 -1.20
C ALA A 175 -30.97 -6.97 -2.11
N MET A 176 -29.88 -7.63 -1.78
CA MET A 176 -29.30 -8.71 -2.58
C MET A 176 -30.12 -10.01 -2.50
N GLN A 177 -30.95 -10.21 -1.51
CA GLN A 177 -31.94 -11.29 -1.53
C GLN A 177 -32.88 -11.20 -2.75
N ILE A 178 -33.15 -9.98 -3.19
CA ILE A 178 -33.96 -9.72 -4.39
C ILE A 178 -33.11 -9.76 -5.66
N PHE A 179 -31.95 -9.12 -5.65
CA PHE A 179 -31.14 -8.90 -6.86
C PHE A 179 -30.30 -10.10 -7.25
N LEU A 180 -29.70 -10.81 -6.29
CA LEU A 180 -28.75 -11.88 -6.64
C LEU A 180 -29.38 -13.02 -7.45
N PRO A 181 -30.58 -13.54 -7.09
CA PRO A 181 -31.25 -14.55 -7.94
C PRO A 181 -31.57 -14.01 -9.33
N ARG A 182 -31.88 -12.74 -9.45
CA ARG A 182 -32.27 -12.12 -10.71
C ARG A 182 -31.10 -11.92 -11.63
N ILE A 183 -29.99 -11.38 -11.17
CA ILE A 183 -28.77 -11.24 -11.98
C ILE A 183 -28.20 -12.60 -12.35
N GLN A 184 -28.33 -13.60 -11.49
CA GLN A 184 -27.98 -14.98 -11.82
C GLN A 184 -28.81 -15.52 -13.00
N GLN A 185 -30.11 -15.32 -13.00
CA GLN A 185 -30.98 -15.71 -14.09
C GLN A 185 -30.66 -14.97 -15.39
N GLN A 186 -30.39 -13.66 -15.31
CA GLN A 186 -29.95 -12.88 -16.47
C GLN A 186 -28.62 -13.42 -17.01
N MET A 187 -27.67 -13.72 -16.13
CA MET A 187 -26.37 -14.27 -16.54
C MET A 187 -26.53 -15.58 -17.29
N ILE A 188 -27.36 -16.50 -16.79
CA ILE A 188 -27.66 -17.77 -17.47
C ILE A 188 -28.27 -17.54 -18.84
N GLN A 189 -29.18 -16.57 -19.00
CA GLN A 189 -29.75 -16.20 -20.28
C GLN A 189 -28.75 -15.61 -21.28
N LEU A 190 -27.76 -14.83 -20.75
CA LEU A 190 -26.76 -14.14 -21.55
C LEU A 190 -25.60 -15.07 -21.98
N LEU A 191 -25.28 -16.12 -21.21
CA LEU A 191 -24.12 -16.97 -21.43
C LEU A 191 -23.99 -17.52 -22.87
N PRO A 192 -25.07 -17.97 -23.56
CA PRO A 192 -24.97 -18.47 -24.93
C PRO A 192 -24.65 -17.38 -25.95
N ASP A 193 -24.89 -16.12 -25.65
CA ASP A 193 -24.68 -14.99 -26.55
C ASP A 193 -23.29 -14.39 -26.31
N ASN A 194 -22.40 -14.51 -27.26
CA ASN A 194 -21.03 -14.03 -27.22
C ASN A 194 -20.84 -12.67 -27.92
N SER A 195 -21.93 -11.93 -28.18
CA SER A 195 -21.87 -10.57 -28.71
C SER A 195 -21.24 -9.61 -27.70
N HIS A 196 -20.65 -8.53 -28.21
CA HIS A 196 -19.99 -7.51 -27.36
C HIS A 196 -20.90 -7.01 -26.23
N TYR A 197 -22.14 -6.64 -26.55
CA TYR A 197 -23.08 -6.10 -25.56
C TYR A 197 -23.49 -7.15 -24.51
N SER A 198 -23.74 -8.39 -24.93
CA SER A 198 -24.03 -9.49 -23.99
C SER A 198 -22.86 -9.74 -23.03
N VAL A 199 -21.63 -9.79 -23.55
CA VAL A 199 -20.44 -10.02 -22.73
C VAL A 199 -20.15 -8.84 -21.81
N LEU A 200 -20.46 -7.60 -22.23
CA LEU A 200 -20.38 -6.42 -21.37
C LEU A 200 -21.33 -6.53 -20.16
N LEU A 201 -22.55 -6.98 -20.37
CA LEU A 201 -23.51 -7.24 -19.28
C LEU A 201 -23.03 -8.38 -18.36
N GLN A 202 -22.50 -9.45 -18.96
CA GLN A 202 -21.92 -10.56 -18.20
C GLN A 202 -20.75 -10.10 -17.32
N LYS A 203 -19.84 -9.31 -17.88
CA LYS A 203 -18.74 -8.69 -17.13
C LYS A 203 -19.27 -7.90 -15.91
N GLN A 204 -20.26 -7.07 -16.12
CA GLN A 204 -20.84 -6.25 -15.05
C GLN A 204 -21.51 -7.08 -13.95
N ILE A 205 -22.17 -8.18 -14.32
CA ILE A 205 -22.73 -9.12 -13.33
C ILE A 205 -21.61 -9.77 -12.51
N LEU A 206 -20.51 -10.17 -13.15
CA LEU A 206 -19.35 -10.74 -12.46
C LEU A 206 -18.69 -9.73 -11.51
N LYS A 207 -18.55 -8.47 -11.93
CA LYS A 207 -18.03 -7.39 -11.04
C LYS A 207 -18.92 -7.24 -9.80
N ILE A 208 -20.22 -7.23 -9.96
CA ILE A 208 -21.16 -7.15 -8.82
C ILE A 208 -20.97 -8.32 -7.88
N PHE A 209 -20.89 -9.56 -8.41
CA PHE A 209 -20.67 -10.74 -7.60
C PHE A 209 -19.33 -10.66 -6.82
N TYR A 210 -18.27 -10.25 -7.51
CA TYR A 210 -16.96 -10.10 -6.88
C TYR A 210 -16.98 -9.08 -5.72
N ALA A 211 -17.51 -7.88 -5.95
CA ALA A 211 -17.64 -6.86 -4.91
C ALA A 211 -18.49 -7.32 -3.72
N LEU A 212 -19.48 -8.17 -3.96
CA LEU A 212 -20.32 -8.74 -2.89
C LEU A 212 -19.53 -9.70 -1.99
N VAL A 213 -18.60 -10.49 -2.56
CA VAL A 213 -17.96 -11.62 -1.86
C VAL A 213 -16.48 -11.38 -1.51
N GLN A 214 -15.88 -10.31 -1.98
CA GLN A 214 -14.43 -10.07 -1.90
C GLN A 214 -13.91 -10.13 -0.46
N TYR A 215 -14.56 -9.45 0.49
CA TYR A 215 -14.11 -9.37 1.88
C TYR A 215 -14.93 -10.22 2.84
N ALA A 216 -16.18 -10.48 2.54
CA ALA A 216 -17.05 -11.33 3.35
C ALA A 216 -18.06 -12.07 2.47
N LEU A 217 -18.08 -13.39 2.53
CA LEU A 217 -19.05 -14.22 1.80
C LEU A 217 -20.37 -14.28 2.57
N PRO A 218 -21.47 -13.76 2.02
CA PRO A 218 -22.78 -13.79 2.70
C PRO A 218 -23.43 -15.17 2.54
N LEU A 219 -23.19 -16.07 3.49
CA LEU A 219 -23.70 -17.46 3.45
C LEU A 219 -25.22 -17.54 3.41
N GLN A 220 -25.91 -16.53 3.92
CA GLN A 220 -27.38 -16.43 3.87
C GLN A 220 -27.91 -16.18 2.44
N LEU A 221 -27.09 -15.66 1.54
CA LEU A 221 -27.43 -15.43 0.13
C LEU A 221 -27.01 -16.57 -0.77
N VAL A 222 -25.86 -17.17 -0.48
CA VAL A 222 -25.23 -18.22 -1.31
C VAL A 222 -25.19 -19.53 -0.55
N ASN A 223 -26.29 -20.31 -0.62
CA ASN A 223 -26.31 -21.68 -0.14
C ASN A 223 -25.64 -22.64 -1.16
N ASN A 224 -25.48 -23.90 -0.79
CA ASN A 224 -24.81 -24.89 -1.64
C ASN A 224 -25.40 -25.03 -3.04
N GLN A 225 -26.71 -24.92 -3.17
CA GLN A 225 -27.37 -25.03 -4.48
C GLN A 225 -27.12 -23.80 -5.36
N THR A 226 -27.27 -22.61 -4.80
CA THR A 226 -27.03 -21.36 -5.54
C THR A 226 -25.56 -21.19 -5.86
N MET A 227 -24.65 -21.57 -4.96
CA MET A 227 -23.21 -21.55 -5.21
C MET A 227 -22.85 -22.52 -6.35
N THR A 228 -23.43 -23.72 -6.40
CA THR A 228 -23.21 -24.67 -7.51
C THR A 228 -23.58 -24.06 -8.86
N GLN A 229 -24.70 -23.33 -8.91
CA GLN A 229 -25.11 -22.63 -10.13
C GLN A 229 -24.14 -21.50 -10.52
N TRP A 230 -23.67 -20.72 -9.55
CA TRP A 230 -22.66 -19.69 -9.80
C TRP A 230 -21.34 -20.30 -10.27
N MET A 231 -20.87 -21.36 -9.63
CA MET A 231 -19.63 -22.03 -10.02
C MET A 231 -19.70 -22.60 -11.45
N GLU A 232 -20.87 -23.10 -11.88
CA GLU A 232 -21.09 -23.55 -13.26
C GLU A 232 -21.09 -22.37 -14.25
N ILE A 233 -21.59 -21.21 -13.85
CA ILE A 233 -21.51 -19.97 -14.63
C ILE A 233 -20.03 -19.57 -14.80
N PHE A 234 -19.27 -19.51 -13.71
CA PHE A 234 -17.84 -19.14 -13.77
C PHE A 234 -17.05 -20.10 -14.64
N ARG A 235 -17.27 -21.41 -14.46
CA ARG A 235 -16.64 -22.45 -15.27
C ARG A 235 -16.94 -22.26 -16.76
N THR A 236 -18.17 -21.96 -17.13
CA THR A 236 -18.58 -21.73 -18.52
C THR A 236 -17.85 -20.51 -19.11
N VAL A 237 -17.75 -19.42 -18.38
CA VAL A 237 -17.00 -18.23 -18.84
C VAL A 237 -15.51 -18.53 -18.97
N ILE A 238 -14.93 -19.25 -18.01
CA ILE A 238 -13.52 -19.65 -18.01
C ILE A 238 -13.20 -20.55 -19.22
N ASP A 239 -14.01 -21.56 -19.48
CA ASP A 239 -13.74 -22.61 -20.50
C ASP A 239 -14.07 -22.18 -21.93
N ARG A 240 -14.96 -21.20 -22.10
CA ARG A 240 -15.34 -20.78 -23.46
C ARG A 240 -14.19 -20.08 -24.20
N SER A 241 -14.13 -20.31 -25.54
CA SER A 241 -13.18 -19.63 -26.40
C SER A 241 -13.53 -18.15 -26.58
N VAL A 242 -12.50 -17.31 -26.72
CA VAL A 242 -12.64 -15.91 -27.14
C VAL A 242 -12.82 -15.87 -28.66
N PRO A 243 -13.64 -14.96 -29.22
CA PRO A 243 -13.83 -14.89 -30.68
C PRO A 243 -12.49 -14.72 -31.41
N PRO A 244 -12.25 -15.48 -32.50
CA PRO A 244 -10.96 -15.46 -33.23
C PRO A 244 -10.65 -14.10 -33.85
N GLU A 245 -11.65 -13.27 -34.10
CA GLU A 245 -11.51 -11.91 -34.64
C GLU A 245 -10.71 -11.02 -33.70
N THR A 246 -10.69 -11.32 -32.39
CA THR A 246 -9.92 -10.58 -31.39
C THR A 246 -8.40 -10.68 -31.60
N LEU A 247 -7.93 -11.74 -32.29
CA LEU A 247 -6.52 -11.89 -32.64
C LEU A 247 -6.03 -10.90 -33.72
N GLN A 248 -6.95 -10.18 -34.36
CA GLN A 248 -6.62 -9.11 -35.31
C GLN A 248 -6.31 -7.79 -34.61
N VAL A 249 -6.67 -7.67 -33.34
CA VAL A 249 -6.33 -6.53 -32.50
C VAL A 249 -4.87 -6.65 -32.05
N ASP A 250 -4.19 -5.52 -31.89
CA ASP A 250 -2.82 -5.49 -31.39
C ASP A 250 -2.70 -6.22 -30.05
N GLU A 251 -1.60 -6.88 -29.80
CA GLU A 251 -1.44 -7.76 -28.65
C GLU A 251 -1.56 -6.99 -27.33
N ASP A 252 -1.05 -5.78 -27.29
CA ASP A 252 -1.11 -4.88 -26.13
C ASP A 252 -2.53 -4.39 -25.82
N ASP A 253 -3.38 -4.30 -26.84
CA ASP A 253 -4.80 -3.87 -26.69
C ASP A 253 -5.76 -5.05 -26.44
N ARG A 254 -5.32 -6.29 -26.61
CA ARG A 254 -6.19 -7.45 -26.42
C ARG A 254 -6.73 -7.62 -25.01
N PRO A 255 -5.96 -7.36 -23.93
CA PRO A 255 -6.47 -7.45 -22.56
C PRO A 255 -7.67 -6.54 -22.29
N GLU A 256 -7.74 -5.41 -23.01
CA GLU A 256 -8.80 -4.41 -22.88
C GLU A 256 -10.12 -4.82 -23.54
N LEU A 257 -10.09 -5.87 -24.35
CA LEU A 257 -11.30 -6.38 -25.01
C LEU A 257 -12.28 -6.98 -23.98
N VAL A 258 -13.56 -6.71 -24.16
CA VAL A 258 -14.62 -7.11 -23.23
C VAL A 258 -14.62 -8.62 -22.91
N TRP A 259 -14.23 -9.47 -23.86
CA TRP A 259 -14.17 -10.92 -23.67
C TRP A 259 -13.07 -11.32 -22.67
N TRP A 260 -11.89 -10.68 -22.78
CA TRP A 260 -10.79 -10.92 -21.84
C TRP A 260 -11.07 -10.30 -20.48
N LYS A 261 -11.65 -9.10 -20.43
CA LYS A 261 -12.10 -8.49 -19.17
C LYS A 261 -13.16 -9.35 -18.47
N CYS A 262 -14.12 -9.90 -19.22
CA CYS A 262 -15.11 -10.81 -18.66
C CYS A 262 -14.47 -12.09 -18.08
N LYS A 263 -13.53 -12.69 -18.83
CA LYS A 263 -12.78 -13.86 -18.34
C LYS A 263 -11.97 -13.51 -17.07
N LYS A 264 -11.25 -12.39 -17.07
CA LYS A 264 -10.48 -11.92 -15.91
C LYS A 264 -11.34 -11.93 -14.64
N TRP A 265 -12.54 -11.40 -14.69
CA TRP A 265 -13.43 -11.38 -13.53
C TRP A 265 -13.88 -12.77 -13.08
N ALA A 266 -14.18 -13.67 -14.00
CA ALA A 266 -14.52 -15.03 -13.64
C ALA A 266 -13.35 -15.78 -12.98
N PHE A 267 -12.14 -15.64 -13.51
CA PHE A 267 -10.92 -16.20 -12.92
C PHE A 267 -10.64 -15.61 -11.54
N ARG A 268 -10.76 -14.30 -11.41
CA ARG A 268 -10.55 -13.60 -10.13
C ARG A 268 -11.52 -14.06 -9.05
N ILE A 269 -12.80 -14.25 -9.39
CA ILE A 269 -13.82 -14.75 -8.47
C ILE A 269 -13.45 -16.15 -7.96
N VAL A 270 -13.12 -17.09 -8.85
CA VAL A 270 -12.81 -18.45 -8.42
C VAL A 270 -11.52 -18.54 -7.62
N ALA A 271 -10.51 -17.76 -7.99
CA ALA A 271 -9.27 -17.66 -7.22
C ALA A 271 -9.53 -17.09 -5.82
N ARG A 272 -10.31 -16.01 -5.72
CA ARG A 272 -10.66 -15.39 -4.44
C ARG A 272 -11.52 -16.29 -3.56
N LEU A 273 -12.50 -16.99 -4.13
CA LEU A 273 -13.32 -17.94 -3.39
C LEU A 273 -12.48 -19.10 -2.84
N PHE A 274 -11.53 -19.62 -3.61
CA PHE A 274 -10.65 -20.68 -3.14
C PHE A 274 -9.69 -20.19 -2.04
N GLU A 275 -9.02 -19.10 -2.26
CA GLU A 275 -8.05 -18.54 -1.32
C GLU A 275 -8.70 -18.17 0.03
N ARG A 276 -9.80 -17.42 -0.03
CA ARG A 276 -10.36 -16.80 1.18
C ARG A 276 -11.41 -17.65 1.89
N TYR A 277 -12.15 -18.49 1.17
CA TYR A 277 -13.28 -19.24 1.74
C TYR A 277 -13.24 -20.73 1.47
N GLY A 278 -12.50 -21.18 0.47
CA GLY A 278 -12.48 -22.56 0.00
C GLY A 278 -11.34 -23.42 0.55
N SER A 279 -10.50 -22.89 1.43
CA SER A 279 -9.33 -23.58 2.00
C SER A 279 -9.52 -23.85 3.48
N PRO A 280 -9.82 -25.09 3.93
CA PRO A 280 -10.17 -25.40 5.30
C PRO A 280 -9.16 -24.97 6.37
N GLY A 281 -7.88 -24.95 6.07
CA GLY A 281 -6.82 -24.53 6.98
C GLY A 281 -6.69 -23.03 7.17
N ASN A 282 -7.37 -22.22 6.35
CA ASN A 282 -7.19 -20.77 6.29
C ASN A 282 -8.49 -19.99 6.49
N VAL A 283 -9.50 -20.57 7.11
CA VAL A 283 -10.82 -19.95 7.30
C VAL A 283 -11.25 -19.89 8.76
N THR A 284 -12.09 -18.90 9.07
CA THR A 284 -12.76 -18.80 10.36
C THR A 284 -13.79 -19.93 10.54
N LYS A 285 -14.21 -20.16 11.77
CA LYS A 285 -15.22 -21.20 12.09
C LYS A 285 -16.50 -21.08 11.25
N GLU A 286 -16.90 -19.87 10.95
CA GLU A 286 -18.08 -19.55 10.14
C GLU A 286 -18.01 -20.18 8.74
N TYR A 287 -16.85 -20.14 8.10
CA TYR A 287 -16.66 -20.63 6.74
C TYR A 287 -16.18 -22.09 6.65
N LEU A 288 -15.94 -22.76 7.77
CA LEU A 288 -15.33 -24.08 7.78
C LEU A 288 -16.15 -25.13 6.99
N GLU A 289 -17.46 -25.17 7.16
CA GLU A 289 -18.32 -26.11 6.41
C GLU A 289 -18.39 -25.75 4.92
N PHE A 290 -18.43 -24.46 4.59
CA PHE A 290 -18.37 -24.00 3.21
C PHE A 290 -17.03 -24.40 2.56
N SER A 291 -15.91 -24.21 3.24
CA SER A 291 -14.57 -24.51 2.72
C SER A 291 -14.40 -26.01 2.41
N LYS A 292 -14.86 -26.87 3.29
CA LYS A 292 -14.86 -28.32 3.07
C LYS A 292 -15.71 -28.71 1.86
N PHE A 293 -16.89 -28.11 1.76
CA PHE A 293 -17.80 -28.33 0.64
C PHE A 293 -17.19 -27.84 -0.69
N PHE A 294 -16.60 -26.63 -0.69
CA PHE A 294 -15.92 -26.05 -1.84
C PHE A 294 -14.79 -26.95 -2.32
N LEU A 295 -13.87 -27.31 -1.42
CA LEU A 295 -12.71 -28.13 -1.74
C LEU A 295 -13.13 -29.49 -2.34
N LYS A 296 -14.12 -30.13 -1.76
CA LYS A 296 -14.61 -31.45 -2.21
C LYS A 296 -15.36 -31.37 -3.53
N THR A 297 -16.15 -30.32 -3.76
CA THR A 297 -17.13 -30.27 -4.86
C THR A 297 -16.59 -29.50 -6.07
N TYR A 298 -15.88 -28.38 -5.86
CA TYR A 298 -15.53 -27.44 -6.94
C TYR A 298 -14.06 -27.37 -7.26
N ALA A 299 -13.18 -27.46 -6.26
CA ALA A 299 -11.78 -27.11 -6.41
C ALA A 299 -11.08 -27.88 -7.56
N ALA A 300 -11.23 -29.20 -7.61
CA ALA A 300 -10.61 -30.02 -8.65
C ALA A 300 -11.25 -29.80 -10.04
N GLY A 301 -12.55 -29.58 -10.10
CA GLY A 301 -13.26 -29.33 -11.37
C GLY A 301 -12.85 -28.01 -12.02
N ILE A 302 -12.69 -26.95 -11.24
CA ILE A 302 -12.17 -25.65 -11.71
C ILE A 302 -10.70 -25.81 -12.11
N GLN A 303 -9.89 -26.44 -11.26
CA GLN A 303 -8.46 -26.62 -11.55
C GLN A 303 -8.22 -27.36 -12.88
N GLN A 304 -9.05 -28.33 -13.21
CA GLN A 304 -8.94 -29.02 -14.50
C GLN A 304 -9.09 -28.10 -15.69
N VAL A 305 -10.02 -27.15 -15.63
CA VAL A 305 -10.20 -26.13 -16.67
C VAL A 305 -9.02 -25.17 -16.71
N LEU A 306 -8.50 -24.77 -15.55
CA LEU A 306 -7.34 -23.90 -15.46
C LEU A 306 -6.07 -24.55 -16.02
N LEU A 307 -5.85 -25.82 -15.76
CA LEU A 307 -4.74 -26.57 -16.36
C LEU A 307 -4.84 -26.62 -17.90
N LYS A 308 -6.04 -26.67 -18.44
CA LYS A 308 -6.28 -26.57 -19.89
C LYS A 308 -5.87 -25.17 -20.42
N ILE A 309 -6.14 -24.10 -19.70
CA ILE A 309 -5.72 -22.75 -20.09
C ILE A 309 -4.18 -22.63 -20.08
N LEU A 310 -3.49 -23.21 -19.11
CA LEU A 310 -2.02 -23.24 -19.11
C LEU A 310 -1.45 -24.08 -20.25
N GLU A 311 -2.13 -25.15 -20.64
CA GLU A 311 -1.76 -25.93 -21.84
C GLU A 311 -1.90 -25.11 -23.14
N GLN A 312 -2.95 -24.29 -23.26
CA GLN A 312 -3.12 -23.34 -24.38
C GLN A 312 -1.95 -22.33 -24.38
N TYR A 313 -1.63 -21.74 -23.24
CA TYR A 313 -0.48 -20.83 -23.11
C TYR A 313 0.83 -21.52 -23.52
N ARG A 314 1.06 -22.76 -23.08
CA ARG A 314 2.24 -23.55 -23.45
C ARG A 314 2.34 -23.82 -24.95
N GLN A 315 1.20 -23.95 -25.64
CA GLN A 315 1.11 -24.11 -27.09
C GLN A 315 1.22 -22.79 -27.87
N ASN A 316 1.53 -21.68 -27.17
CA ASN A 316 1.60 -20.32 -27.71
C ASN A 316 0.24 -19.77 -28.20
N ASP A 317 -0.86 -20.29 -27.70
CA ASP A 317 -2.15 -19.60 -27.83
C ASP A 317 -2.18 -18.39 -26.92
N TYR A 318 -2.70 -17.28 -27.39
CA TYR A 318 -2.76 -16.06 -26.58
C TYR A 318 -3.67 -16.24 -25.36
N VAL A 319 -3.14 -15.89 -24.20
CA VAL A 319 -3.87 -15.78 -22.92
C VAL A 319 -3.56 -14.43 -22.31
N ALA A 320 -4.59 -13.66 -21.97
CA ALA A 320 -4.38 -12.34 -21.37
C ALA A 320 -3.58 -12.44 -20.06
N PRO A 321 -2.65 -11.50 -19.78
CA PRO A 321 -1.75 -11.57 -18.62
C PRO A 321 -2.48 -11.72 -17.28
N ARG A 322 -3.55 -10.98 -17.06
CA ARG A 322 -4.34 -11.06 -15.82
C ARG A 322 -5.10 -12.40 -15.68
N VAL A 323 -5.52 -13.01 -16.77
CA VAL A 323 -6.11 -14.35 -16.77
C VAL A 323 -5.06 -15.38 -16.38
N LEU A 324 -3.86 -15.27 -16.92
CA LEU A 324 -2.73 -16.12 -16.58
C LEU A 324 -2.33 -15.98 -15.12
N GLN A 325 -2.22 -14.75 -14.62
CA GLN A 325 -1.93 -14.44 -13.23
C GLN A 325 -2.95 -15.08 -12.27
N GLN A 326 -4.24 -14.90 -12.50
CA GLN A 326 -5.29 -15.48 -11.67
C GLN A 326 -5.32 -17.01 -11.72
N THR A 327 -4.97 -17.59 -12.86
CA THR A 327 -4.79 -19.03 -13.00
C THR A 327 -3.70 -19.56 -12.07
N LEU A 328 -2.55 -18.90 -12.06
CA LEU A 328 -1.41 -19.27 -11.21
C LEU A 328 -1.73 -19.07 -9.72
N ASN A 329 -2.45 -18.02 -9.37
CA ASN A 329 -2.90 -17.77 -7.99
C ASN A 329 -3.85 -18.88 -7.49
N TYR A 330 -4.76 -19.34 -8.35
CA TYR A 330 -5.62 -20.47 -8.00
C TYR A 330 -4.79 -21.74 -7.76
N LEU A 331 -3.85 -22.06 -8.65
CA LEU A 331 -2.98 -23.22 -8.52
C LEU A 331 -2.09 -23.15 -7.27
N LYS A 332 -1.62 -21.96 -6.88
CA LYS A 332 -0.90 -21.76 -5.62
C LYS A 332 -1.71 -22.31 -4.44
N GLN A 333 -2.99 -21.99 -4.40
CA GLN A 333 -3.88 -22.49 -3.37
C GLN A 333 -4.10 -24.00 -3.46
N GLY A 334 -4.11 -24.56 -4.68
CA GLY A 334 -4.20 -25.99 -4.93
C GLY A 334 -3.02 -26.82 -4.42
N VAL A 335 -1.86 -26.19 -4.23
CA VAL A 335 -0.66 -26.87 -3.67
C VAL A 335 -0.87 -27.34 -2.23
N TYR A 336 -1.66 -26.62 -1.45
CA TYR A 336 -1.89 -26.91 -0.03
C TYR A 336 -2.80 -28.12 0.21
N HIS A 337 -3.62 -28.54 -0.76
CA HIS A 337 -4.66 -29.53 -0.57
C HIS A 337 -4.41 -30.81 -1.38
N CYS A 338 -4.54 -31.96 -0.72
CA CYS A 338 -4.27 -33.27 -1.31
C CYS A 338 -5.09 -33.53 -2.60
N ILE A 339 -6.38 -33.18 -2.61
CA ILE A 339 -7.26 -33.43 -3.77
C ILE A 339 -6.79 -32.66 -5.01
N THR A 340 -6.45 -31.41 -4.86
CA THR A 340 -5.99 -30.57 -5.98
C THR A 340 -4.53 -30.87 -6.34
N TRP A 341 -3.69 -31.18 -5.35
CA TRP A 341 -2.31 -31.59 -5.61
C TRP A 341 -2.20 -32.90 -6.39
N LYS A 342 -2.98 -33.92 -6.05
CA LYS A 342 -3.00 -35.19 -6.80
C LYS A 342 -3.32 -34.96 -8.29
N GLN A 343 -4.19 -34.03 -8.60
CA GLN A 343 -4.51 -33.67 -9.97
C GLN A 343 -3.37 -32.89 -10.65
N MET A 344 -2.72 -31.96 -9.93
CA MET A 344 -1.68 -31.09 -10.45
C MET A 344 -0.32 -31.78 -10.58
N LYS A 345 0.00 -32.71 -9.69
CA LYS A 345 1.30 -33.41 -9.58
C LYS A 345 1.81 -33.99 -10.90
N PRO A 346 1.01 -34.68 -11.72
CA PRO A 346 1.46 -35.22 -13.03
C PRO A 346 1.90 -34.14 -14.01
N HIS A 347 1.38 -32.93 -13.87
CA HIS A 347 1.65 -31.78 -14.75
C HIS A 347 2.73 -30.86 -14.20
N MET A 348 3.15 -31.05 -12.94
CA MET A 348 3.99 -30.09 -12.21
C MET A 348 5.34 -29.87 -12.86
N GLN A 349 5.99 -30.91 -13.38
CA GLN A 349 7.27 -30.78 -14.06
C GLN A 349 7.12 -29.93 -15.34
N THR A 350 6.12 -30.23 -16.16
CA THR A 350 5.81 -29.45 -17.37
C THR A 350 5.46 -28.01 -17.04
N LEU A 351 4.67 -27.79 -15.98
CA LEU A 351 4.35 -26.43 -15.51
C LEU A 351 5.60 -25.66 -15.10
N CYS A 352 6.50 -26.30 -14.34
CA CYS A 352 7.73 -25.66 -13.89
C CYS A 352 8.67 -25.31 -15.06
N GLU A 353 8.87 -26.24 -15.99
CA GLU A 353 9.86 -26.11 -17.06
C GLU A 353 9.36 -25.29 -18.25
N ASP A 354 8.09 -25.43 -18.64
CA ASP A 354 7.54 -24.81 -19.85
C ASP A 354 6.74 -23.53 -19.56
N VAL A 355 6.10 -23.40 -18.40
CA VAL A 355 5.25 -22.25 -18.08
C VAL A 355 5.95 -21.31 -17.08
N ILE A 356 6.24 -21.78 -15.86
CA ILE A 356 6.82 -20.93 -14.80
C ILE A 356 8.19 -20.42 -15.22
N PHE A 357 9.06 -21.30 -15.68
CA PHE A 357 10.39 -20.91 -16.12
C PHE A 357 10.34 -19.92 -17.29
N SER A 358 9.48 -20.16 -18.27
CA SER A 358 9.28 -19.26 -19.41
C SER A 358 8.82 -17.86 -18.97
N LEU A 359 7.91 -17.78 -17.99
CA LEU A 359 7.45 -16.50 -17.42
C LEU A 359 8.53 -15.77 -16.63
N MET A 360 9.49 -16.50 -16.06
CA MET A 360 10.59 -15.94 -15.27
C MET A 360 11.82 -15.57 -16.10
N CYS A 361 11.86 -15.91 -17.39
CA CYS A 361 12.92 -15.47 -18.31
C CYS A 361 12.71 -14.04 -18.77
N TYR A 362 13.82 -13.36 -19.06
CA TYR A 362 13.84 -12.04 -19.70
C TYR A 362 13.22 -12.11 -21.11
N LYS A 363 12.35 -11.15 -21.44
CA LYS A 363 11.52 -11.17 -22.65
C LYS A 363 11.88 -10.10 -23.65
N ASP A 364 11.31 -10.15 -24.84
CA ASP A 364 11.48 -9.13 -25.88
C ASP A 364 10.92 -7.77 -25.44
N GLU A 365 9.76 -7.74 -24.79
CA GLU A 365 9.14 -6.51 -24.27
C GLU A 365 10.03 -5.85 -23.20
N ASP A 366 10.65 -6.65 -22.34
CA ASP A 366 11.60 -6.16 -21.33
C ASP A 366 12.83 -5.52 -22.00
N GLU A 367 13.34 -6.13 -23.10
CA GLU A 367 14.48 -5.59 -23.85
C GLU A 367 14.13 -4.29 -24.57
N GLU A 368 12.97 -4.23 -25.21
CA GLU A 368 12.48 -3.03 -25.88
C GLU A 368 12.36 -1.87 -24.90
N LEU A 369 11.68 -2.09 -23.77
CA LEU A 369 11.52 -1.09 -22.72
C LEU A 369 12.87 -0.66 -22.12
N TRP A 370 13.78 -1.60 -21.86
CA TRP A 370 15.12 -1.30 -21.36
C TRP A 370 15.91 -0.41 -22.30
N GLN A 371 15.79 -0.64 -23.62
CA GLN A 371 16.53 0.14 -24.62
C GLN A 371 15.89 1.50 -24.91
N GLU A 372 14.56 1.57 -24.93
CA GLU A 372 13.83 2.80 -25.25
C GLU A 372 13.74 3.75 -24.06
N ASP A 373 13.35 3.23 -22.89
CA ASP A 373 13.22 4.01 -21.66
C ASP A 373 13.62 3.19 -20.41
N PRO A 374 14.91 3.18 -20.05
CA PRO A 374 15.37 2.45 -18.87
C PRO A 374 14.80 2.99 -17.54
N TYR A 375 14.32 4.23 -17.50
CA TYR A 375 13.71 4.80 -16.31
C TYR A 375 12.29 4.27 -16.12
N GLU A 376 11.52 4.19 -17.20
CA GLU A 376 10.21 3.55 -17.17
C GLU A 376 10.34 2.05 -16.88
N TYR A 377 11.35 1.38 -17.40
CA TYR A 377 11.67 0.00 -17.01
C TYR A 377 11.86 -0.13 -15.49
N ILE A 378 12.62 0.78 -14.88
CA ILE A 378 12.80 0.79 -13.42
C ILE A 378 11.46 1.04 -12.71
N ARG A 379 10.70 2.04 -13.15
CA ARG A 379 9.40 2.37 -12.56
C ARG A 379 8.49 1.14 -12.50
N ILE A 380 8.32 0.44 -13.59
CA ILE A 380 7.47 -0.75 -13.69
C ILE A 380 8.03 -1.92 -12.86
N LYS A 381 9.34 -2.19 -12.96
CA LYS A 381 9.94 -3.37 -12.30
C LYS A 381 10.13 -3.23 -10.78
N PHE A 382 10.04 -2.04 -10.23
CA PHE A 382 10.13 -1.78 -8.80
C PHE A 382 8.82 -1.24 -8.21
N ASP A 383 7.75 -1.24 -9.00
CA ASP A 383 6.42 -0.87 -8.54
C ASP A 383 5.73 -2.07 -7.87
N VAL A 384 5.41 -1.91 -6.59
CA VAL A 384 4.75 -2.95 -5.80
C VAL A 384 3.34 -3.26 -6.35
N PHE A 385 2.64 -2.27 -6.90
CA PHE A 385 1.31 -2.47 -7.48
C PHE A 385 1.36 -3.28 -8.77
N GLU A 386 2.36 -3.05 -9.63
CA GLU A 386 2.57 -3.85 -10.82
C GLU A 386 2.90 -5.32 -10.49
N ASP A 387 3.56 -5.57 -9.36
CA ASP A 387 3.85 -6.92 -8.88
C ASP A 387 2.57 -7.73 -8.63
N TYR A 388 1.51 -7.12 -8.09
CA TYR A 388 0.22 -7.79 -7.89
C TYR A 388 -0.48 -8.19 -9.20
N ALA A 389 -0.20 -7.49 -10.27
CA ALA A 389 -0.75 -7.75 -11.60
C ALA A 389 0.06 -8.75 -12.42
N SER A 390 1.32 -8.99 -12.04
CA SER A 390 2.32 -9.70 -12.83
C SER A 390 2.13 -11.22 -12.87
N PRO A 391 1.99 -11.84 -14.05
CA PRO A 391 2.05 -13.30 -14.17
C PRO A 391 3.40 -13.88 -13.74
N THR A 392 4.48 -13.12 -13.88
CA THR A 392 5.83 -13.55 -13.48
C THR A 392 5.91 -13.70 -11.96
N ILE A 393 5.40 -12.73 -11.21
CA ILE A 393 5.35 -12.79 -9.74
C ILE A 393 4.41 -13.91 -9.28
N ALA A 394 3.25 -14.08 -9.90
CA ALA A 394 2.36 -15.20 -9.60
C ALA A 394 3.02 -16.58 -9.85
N ALA A 395 3.78 -16.70 -10.94
CA ALA A 395 4.57 -17.90 -11.23
C ALA A 395 5.67 -18.15 -10.18
N GLN A 396 6.37 -17.10 -9.77
CA GLN A 396 7.39 -17.15 -8.72
C GLN A 396 6.79 -17.63 -7.38
N ILE A 397 5.66 -17.07 -6.98
CA ILE A 397 4.98 -17.43 -5.73
C ILE A 397 4.47 -18.87 -5.78
N LEU A 398 3.88 -19.29 -6.90
CA LEU A 398 3.46 -20.70 -7.09
C LEU A 398 4.65 -21.66 -6.94
N LEU A 399 5.76 -21.36 -7.61
CA LEU A 399 6.98 -22.17 -7.54
C LEU A 399 7.54 -22.24 -6.11
N TYR A 400 7.63 -21.09 -5.44
CA TYR A 400 8.07 -21.00 -4.04
C TYR A 400 7.19 -21.85 -3.12
N THR A 401 5.87 -21.70 -3.25
CA THR A 401 4.91 -22.47 -2.44
C THR A 401 5.05 -23.97 -2.70
N ALA A 402 5.13 -24.38 -3.96
CA ALA A 402 5.28 -25.77 -4.33
C ALA A 402 6.63 -26.34 -3.85
N ALA A 403 7.73 -25.60 -3.99
CA ALA A 403 9.04 -26.01 -3.53
C ALA A 403 9.13 -26.12 -1.98
N LYS A 404 8.42 -25.24 -1.26
CA LYS A 404 8.34 -25.24 0.20
C LYS A 404 7.49 -26.38 0.73
N LYS A 405 6.36 -26.66 0.11
CA LYS A 405 5.34 -27.60 0.62
C LYS A 405 5.43 -29.01 0.03
N ARG A 406 6.04 -29.20 -1.14
CA ARG A 406 6.06 -30.47 -1.87
C ARG A 406 7.49 -30.94 -2.17
N LYS A 407 7.94 -32.00 -1.50
CA LYS A 407 9.34 -32.48 -1.47
C LYS A 407 10.00 -32.66 -2.84
N GLU A 408 9.24 -33.05 -3.84
CA GLU A 408 9.76 -33.41 -5.17
C GLU A 408 10.07 -32.19 -6.04
N VAL A 409 9.46 -31.04 -5.78
CA VAL A 409 9.51 -29.87 -6.66
C VAL A 409 10.89 -29.22 -6.66
N LEU A 410 11.43 -28.95 -5.46
CA LEU A 410 12.71 -28.24 -5.32
C LEU A 410 13.89 -28.99 -5.97
N PRO A 411 14.12 -30.31 -5.70
CA PRO A 411 15.24 -31.02 -6.33
C PRO A 411 15.15 -31.07 -7.84
N LYS A 412 13.96 -31.29 -8.41
CA LYS A 412 13.75 -31.34 -9.86
C LYS A 412 14.00 -29.98 -10.50
N MET A 413 13.49 -28.90 -9.89
CA MET A 413 13.69 -27.56 -10.41
C MET A 413 15.16 -27.12 -10.33
N MET A 414 15.85 -27.45 -9.25
CA MET A 414 17.29 -27.16 -9.11
C MET A 414 18.12 -27.95 -10.13
N ALA A 415 17.81 -29.21 -10.39
CA ALA A 415 18.45 -30.01 -11.43
C ALA A 415 18.26 -29.40 -12.82
N PHE A 416 17.06 -28.94 -13.13
CA PHE A 416 16.74 -28.24 -14.38
C PHE A 416 17.54 -26.93 -14.53
N CYS A 417 17.57 -26.09 -13.49
CA CYS A 417 18.34 -24.84 -13.53
C CYS A 417 19.86 -25.10 -13.64
N TYR A 418 20.37 -26.09 -12.94
CA TYR A 418 21.76 -26.49 -13.02
C TYR A 418 22.16 -26.96 -14.43
N GLN A 419 21.31 -27.74 -15.07
CA GLN A 419 21.53 -28.15 -16.45
C GLN A 419 21.65 -26.94 -17.39
N ILE A 420 20.73 -25.95 -17.23
CA ILE A 420 20.77 -24.72 -18.03
C ILE A 420 22.06 -23.94 -17.78
N LEU A 421 22.46 -23.75 -16.53
CA LEU A 421 23.64 -22.96 -16.18
C LEU A 421 24.96 -23.62 -16.63
N THR A 422 24.99 -24.94 -16.78
CA THR A 422 26.17 -25.69 -17.20
C THR A 422 26.22 -26.01 -18.70
N GLU A 423 25.12 -25.81 -19.42
CA GLU A 423 25.06 -26.06 -20.86
C GLU A 423 25.88 -25.01 -21.61
N PRO A 424 26.88 -25.43 -22.42
CA PRO A 424 27.68 -24.49 -23.21
C PRO A 424 26.83 -23.85 -24.31
N ASN A 425 27.02 -22.54 -24.50
CA ASN A 425 26.32 -21.73 -25.52
C ASN A 425 24.79 -21.67 -25.37
N ILE A 426 24.28 -21.82 -24.14
CA ILE A 426 22.87 -21.62 -23.85
C ILE A 426 22.46 -20.16 -24.11
N ASP A 427 21.21 -19.95 -24.49
CA ASP A 427 20.61 -18.63 -24.61
C ASP A 427 20.79 -17.85 -23.31
N PRO A 428 21.36 -16.63 -23.36
CA PRO A 428 21.53 -15.79 -22.16
C PRO A 428 20.23 -15.51 -21.39
N ARG A 429 19.06 -15.46 -22.07
CA ARG A 429 17.76 -15.28 -21.44
C ARG A 429 17.36 -16.47 -20.57
N LYS A 430 17.75 -17.68 -20.97
CA LYS A 430 17.57 -18.87 -20.13
C LYS A 430 18.46 -18.84 -18.90
N LYS A 431 19.67 -18.29 -19.01
CA LYS A 431 20.53 -18.07 -17.82
C LYS A 431 19.88 -17.09 -16.85
N ASP A 432 19.31 -16.00 -17.36
CA ASP A 432 18.55 -15.05 -16.55
C ASP A 432 17.40 -15.75 -15.83
N GLY A 433 16.59 -16.52 -16.55
CA GLY A 433 15.49 -17.31 -15.97
C GLY A 433 15.93 -18.30 -14.90
N ALA A 434 17.03 -19.02 -15.14
CA ALA A 434 17.59 -19.96 -14.16
C ALA A 434 18.05 -19.26 -12.86
N LEU A 435 18.70 -18.11 -12.98
CA LEU A 435 19.09 -17.31 -11.82
C LEU A 435 17.89 -16.66 -11.13
N HIS A 436 16.88 -16.27 -11.87
CA HIS A 436 15.62 -15.77 -11.31
C HIS A 436 14.93 -16.84 -10.46
N VAL A 437 14.84 -18.06 -10.96
CA VAL A 437 14.30 -19.20 -10.21
C VAL A 437 15.12 -19.45 -8.95
N ILE A 438 16.43 -19.58 -9.05
CA ILE A 438 17.33 -19.90 -7.94
C ILE A 438 17.25 -18.80 -6.87
N GLY A 439 17.33 -17.55 -7.25
CA GLY A 439 17.22 -16.42 -6.31
C GLY A 439 15.87 -16.33 -5.60
N SER A 440 14.77 -16.65 -6.32
CA SER A 440 13.43 -16.70 -5.72
C SER A 440 13.27 -17.83 -4.69
N LEU A 441 14.08 -18.87 -4.78
CA LEU A 441 14.10 -20.00 -3.86
C LEU A 441 15.20 -19.89 -2.79
N ALA A 442 15.95 -18.78 -2.74
CA ALA A 442 17.13 -18.63 -1.89
C ALA A 442 16.85 -18.91 -0.40
N ASP A 443 15.73 -18.43 0.12
CA ASP A 443 15.34 -18.66 1.51
C ASP A 443 15.20 -20.16 1.83
N ILE A 444 14.57 -20.93 0.95
CA ILE A 444 14.42 -22.37 1.11
C ILE A 444 15.79 -23.08 0.95
N LEU A 445 16.56 -22.65 -0.05
CA LEU A 445 17.86 -23.27 -0.35
C LEU A 445 18.87 -23.08 0.79
N LEU A 446 18.85 -21.93 1.45
CA LEU A 446 19.74 -21.63 2.58
C LEU A 446 19.35 -22.39 3.86
N LYS A 447 18.11 -22.82 4.01
CA LYS A 447 17.62 -23.61 5.15
C LYS A 447 17.86 -25.10 4.96
N LYS A 448 17.84 -25.62 3.73
CA LYS A 448 18.01 -27.05 3.44
C LYS A 448 19.47 -27.46 3.32
N SER A 449 19.91 -28.34 4.20
CA SER A 449 21.33 -28.84 4.27
C SER A 449 21.83 -29.39 2.94
N MET A 450 20.98 -30.02 2.16
CA MET A 450 21.34 -30.60 0.85
C MET A 450 21.84 -29.54 -0.15
N PHE A 451 21.34 -28.32 -0.07
CA PHE A 451 21.66 -27.24 -1.03
C PHE A 451 22.55 -26.14 -0.44
N LYS A 452 22.42 -25.87 0.85
CA LYS A 452 23.07 -24.75 1.55
C LYS A 452 24.57 -24.65 1.24
N ASP A 453 25.29 -25.77 1.35
CA ASP A 453 26.75 -25.82 1.18
C ASP A 453 27.17 -25.67 -0.29
N GLN A 454 26.24 -25.80 -1.24
CA GLN A 454 26.49 -25.66 -2.66
C GLN A 454 26.29 -24.23 -3.18
N MET A 455 25.59 -23.37 -2.42
CA MET A 455 25.18 -22.05 -2.90
C MET A 455 26.36 -21.10 -3.07
N GLU A 456 27.35 -21.16 -2.19
CA GLU A 456 28.57 -20.36 -2.36
C GLU A 456 29.32 -20.71 -3.65
N LEU A 457 29.43 -21.99 -3.98
CA LEU A 457 30.06 -22.46 -5.23
C LEU A 457 29.21 -22.07 -6.46
N MET A 458 27.90 -22.10 -6.34
CA MET A 458 26.99 -21.65 -7.41
C MET A 458 27.21 -20.17 -7.68
N LEU A 459 27.27 -19.31 -6.66
CA LEU A 459 27.57 -17.90 -6.82
C LEU A 459 28.93 -17.67 -7.49
N GLN A 460 29.95 -18.36 -7.03
CA GLN A 460 31.31 -18.24 -7.56
C GLN A 460 31.40 -18.62 -9.05
N ASN A 461 30.74 -19.71 -9.45
CA ASN A 461 30.92 -20.30 -10.79
C ASN A 461 29.92 -19.72 -11.81
N HIS A 462 28.71 -19.33 -11.39
CA HIS A 462 27.62 -18.97 -12.30
C HIS A 462 27.12 -17.53 -12.17
N VAL A 463 27.36 -16.86 -11.06
CA VAL A 463 26.92 -15.47 -10.84
C VAL A 463 28.07 -14.46 -11.00
N PHE A 464 29.18 -14.65 -10.33
CA PHE A 464 30.31 -13.71 -10.39
C PHE A 464 30.82 -13.45 -11.81
N PRO A 465 30.96 -14.45 -12.69
CA PRO A 465 31.37 -14.21 -14.06
C PRO A 465 30.42 -13.34 -14.88
N LEU A 466 29.12 -13.36 -14.57
CA LEU A 466 28.09 -12.62 -15.30
C LEU A 466 28.13 -11.12 -15.02
N PHE A 467 28.79 -10.64 -13.96
CA PHE A 467 29.04 -9.24 -13.74
C PHE A 467 29.89 -8.59 -14.86
N MET A 468 30.61 -9.40 -15.61
CA MET A 468 31.39 -8.95 -16.79
C MET A 468 30.65 -9.15 -18.10
N SER A 469 29.40 -9.55 -18.09
CA SER A 469 28.59 -9.76 -19.28
C SER A 469 28.37 -8.43 -20.04
N ASN A 470 28.33 -8.52 -21.35
CA ASN A 470 27.95 -7.38 -22.21
C ASN A 470 26.46 -7.05 -22.14
N LEU A 471 25.64 -7.97 -21.59
CA LEU A 471 24.20 -7.83 -21.48
C LEU A 471 23.85 -7.24 -20.13
N GLY A 472 23.26 -6.05 -20.13
CA GLY A 472 22.91 -5.31 -18.91
C GLY A 472 21.96 -6.08 -18.01
N TYR A 473 20.95 -6.73 -18.56
CA TYR A 473 19.99 -7.52 -17.77
C TYR A 473 20.63 -8.69 -17.02
N LEU A 474 21.70 -9.31 -17.55
CA LEU A 474 22.46 -10.34 -16.82
C LEU A 474 23.29 -9.75 -15.68
N ARG A 475 23.87 -8.55 -15.87
CA ARG A 475 24.57 -7.85 -14.78
C ARG A 475 23.59 -7.46 -13.68
N ALA A 476 22.41 -6.94 -14.03
CA ALA A 476 21.35 -6.62 -13.09
C ALA A 476 20.85 -7.87 -12.36
N ARG A 477 20.61 -8.97 -13.06
CA ARG A 477 20.22 -10.25 -12.48
C ARG A 477 21.28 -10.81 -11.53
N SER A 478 22.54 -10.60 -11.82
CA SER A 478 23.64 -11.01 -10.93
C SER A 478 23.62 -10.22 -9.61
N CYS A 479 23.37 -8.92 -9.66
CA CYS A 479 23.17 -8.09 -8.47
C CYS A 479 21.97 -8.57 -7.65
N TRP A 480 20.83 -8.79 -8.30
CA TRP A 480 19.62 -9.29 -7.67
C TRP A 480 19.81 -10.67 -7.03
N THR A 481 20.54 -11.57 -7.68
CA THR A 481 20.85 -12.90 -7.14
C THR A 481 21.72 -12.79 -5.88
N LEU A 482 22.77 -11.95 -5.89
CA LEU A 482 23.55 -11.69 -4.68
C LEU A 482 22.73 -11.11 -3.54
N ARG A 483 21.78 -10.21 -3.84
CA ARG A 483 20.83 -9.70 -2.86
C ARG A 483 20.02 -10.85 -2.25
N SER A 484 19.49 -11.75 -3.06
CA SER A 484 18.69 -12.90 -2.62
C SER A 484 19.47 -13.84 -1.70
N PHE A 485 20.78 -13.97 -1.91
CA PHE A 485 21.70 -14.78 -1.08
C PHE A 485 22.50 -13.96 -0.06
N SER A 486 22.07 -12.75 0.26
CA SER A 486 22.78 -11.88 1.21
C SER A 486 22.96 -12.50 2.60
N ALA A 487 22.03 -13.37 3.03
CA ALA A 487 22.11 -14.10 4.30
C ALA A 487 22.99 -15.37 4.26
N LEU A 488 23.59 -15.70 3.10
CA LEU A 488 24.48 -16.83 2.96
C LEU A 488 25.71 -16.68 3.89
N LYS A 489 26.02 -17.72 4.66
CA LYS A 489 27.28 -17.79 5.41
C LYS A 489 28.40 -18.18 4.46
N PHE A 490 29.23 -17.21 4.09
CA PHE A 490 30.41 -17.47 3.26
C PHE A 490 31.48 -18.21 4.04
N HIS A 491 31.92 -19.35 3.54
CA HIS A 491 33.03 -20.10 4.10
C HIS A 491 34.38 -19.55 3.63
N ASN A 492 34.42 -19.01 2.42
CA ASN A 492 35.59 -18.36 1.86
C ASN A 492 35.42 -16.84 1.90
N GLU A 493 36.19 -16.19 2.77
CA GLU A 493 36.20 -14.74 2.92
C GLU A 493 36.48 -14.01 1.59
N LEU A 494 37.28 -14.63 0.71
CA LEU A 494 37.56 -14.06 -0.61
C LEU A 494 36.28 -13.96 -1.47
N ASN A 495 35.35 -14.89 -1.36
CA ASN A 495 34.09 -14.85 -2.09
C ASN A 495 33.19 -13.71 -1.61
N LEU A 496 33.10 -13.48 -0.29
CA LEU A 496 32.39 -12.33 0.25
C LEU A 496 33.02 -11.02 -0.23
N LYS A 497 34.33 -10.92 -0.18
CA LYS A 497 35.08 -9.76 -0.63
C LYS A 497 34.86 -9.47 -2.12
N ASN A 498 34.88 -10.53 -2.95
CA ASN A 498 34.59 -10.44 -4.37
C ASN A 498 33.14 -10.01 -4.63
N ALA A 499 32.17 -10.55 -3.91
CA ALA A 499 30.76 -10.18 -4.03
C ALA A 499 30.55 -8.68 -3.76
N ILE A 500 31.14 -8.16 -2.68
CA ILE A 500 31.06 -6.76 -2.31
C ILE A 500 31.75 -5.86 -3.35
N GLU A 501 32.93 -6.27 -3.82
CA GLU A 501 33.67 -5.51 -4.84
C GLU A 501 32.91 -5.45 -6.17
N LEU A 502 32.30 -6.55 -6.60
CA LEU A 502 31.48 -6.61 -7.82
C LEU A 502 30.24 -5.72 -7.71
N ILE A 503 29.52 -5.76 -6.58
CA ILE A 503 28.36 -4.91 -6.34
C ILE A 503 28.76 -3.42 -6.28
N LYS A 504 29.81 -3.09 -5.54
CA LYS A 504 30.33 -1.73 -5.46
C LYS A 504 30.70 -1.19 -6.86
N LYS A 505 31.41 -2.01 -7.63
CA LYS A 505 31.80 -1.66 -9.00
C LYS A 505 30.58 -1.46 -9.92
N SER A 506 29.57 -2.33 -9.82
CA SER A 506 28.33 -2.18 -10.58
C SER A 506 27.58 -0.89 -10.21
N LEU A 507 27.54 -0.51 -8.93
CA LEU A 507 26.92 0.74 -8.51
C LEU A 507 27.66 1.97 -9.02
N ILE A 508 28.98 2.00 -8.91
CA ILE A 508 29.79 3.20 -9.20
C ILE A 508 30.11 3.32 -10.70
N GLU A 509 30.45 2.23 -11.37
CA GLU A 509 31.04 2.26 -12.72
C GLU A 509 30.11 1.81 -13.84
N ASP A 510 29.00 1.10 -13.56
CA ASP A 510 28.07 0.65 -14.61
C ASP A 510 27.42 1.86 -15.30
N LYS A 511 27.15 1.71 -16.59
CA LYS A 511 26.57 2.78 -17.41
C LYS A 511 25.05 2.72 -17.47
N GLU A 512 24.47 1.57 -17.14
CA GLU A 512 23.05 1.32 -17.27
C GLU A 512 22.36 1.48 -15.92
N MET A 513 21.36 2.35 -15.88
CA MET A 513 20.66 2.74 -14.64
C MET A 513 19.98 1.56 -13.96
N PRO A 514 19.32 0.62 -14.65
CA PRO A 514 18.71 -0.55 -13.98
C PRO A 514 19.74 -1.43 -13.25
N VAL A 515 20.97 -1.53 -13.78
CA VAL A 515 22.05 -2.28 -13.09
C VAL A 515 22.49 -1.57 -11.82
N LYS A 516 22.62 -0.24 -11.86
CA LYS A 516 22.95 0.57 -10.67
C LYS A 516 21.88 0.47 -9.60
N MET A 517 20.60 0.46 -9.99
CA MET A 517 19.47 0.29 -9.10
C MET A 517 19.54 -1.04 -8.34
N GLU A 518 19.71 -2.15 -9.04
CA GLU A 518 19.85 -3.48 -8.43
C GLU A 518 21.10 -3.58 -7.55
N ALA A 519 22.21 -2.98 -7.97
CA ALA A 519 23.44 -2.94 -7.19
C ALA A 519 23.29 -2.18 -5.88
N ALA A 520 22.56 -1.06 -5.88
CA ALA A 520 22.29 -0.26 -4.70
C ALA A 520 21.52 -1.06 -3.63
N ILE A 521 20.45 -1.74 -4.03
CA ILE A 521 19.63 -2.56 -3.13
C ILE A 521 20.43 -3.79 -2.65
N ALA A 522 21.20 -4.43 -3.54
CA ALA A 522 22.06 -5.55 -3.19
C ALA A 522 23.15 -5.16 -2.17
N LEU A 523 23.73 -3.98 -2.32
CA LEU A 523 24.73 -3.46 -1.37
C LEU A 523 24.15 -3.32 0.04
N GLN A 524 22.97 -2.72 0.14
CA GLN A 524 22.30 -2.55 1.42
C GLN A 524 21.97 -3.90 2.06
N ALA A 525 21.49 -4.87 1.29
CA ALA A 525 21.20 -6.22 1.79
C ALA A 525 22.46 -6.92 2.29
N LEU A 526 23.58 -6.83 1.58
CA LEU A 526 24.87 -7.42 2.00
C LEU A 526 25.40 -6.77 3.29
N ILE A 527 25.33 -5.45 3.40
CA ILE A 527 25.75 -4.72 4.60
C ILE A 527 24.89 -5.12 5.81
N SER A 528 23.58 -5.31 5.60
CA SER A 528 22.66 -5.69 6.68
C SER A 528 22.90 -7.11 7.21
N HIS A 529 23.31 -8.05 6.36
CA HIS A 529 23.48 -9.47 6.74
C HIS A 529 24.93 -9.91 6.99
N GLN A 530 25.92 -9.13 6.49
CA GLN A 530 27.33 -9.51 6.55
C GLN A 530 28.15 -8.48 7.33
N GLU A 531 28.46 -8.76 8.58
CA GLU A 531 29.21 -7.81 9.43
C GLU A 531 30.56 -7.40 8.82
N GLN A 532 31.26 -8.35 8.18
CA GLN A 532 32.53 -8.06 7.52
C GLN A 532 32.37 -7.13 6.30
N ALA A 533 31.21 -7.13 5.64
CA ALA A 533 30.94 -6.27 4.50
C ALA A 533 31.00 -4.78 4.90
N LYS A 534 30.61 -4.46 6.11
CA LYS A 534 30.63 -3.10 6.65
C LYS A 534 32.04 -2.50 6.59
N GLU A 535 33.02 -3.25 7.04
CA GLU A 535 34.41 -2.79 7.05
C GLU A 535 34.99 -2.64 5.62
N TYR A 536 34.60 -3.49 4.68
CA TYR A 536 35.07 -3.40 3.30
C TYR A 536 34.51 -2.20 2.55
N ILE A 537 33.30 -1.77 2.85
CA ILE A 537 32.65 -0.61 2.20
C ILE A 537 33.04 0.71 2.84
N LYS A 538 33.40 0.71 4.11
CA LYS A 538 33.73 1.91 4.90
C LYS A 538 34.63 2.93 4.16
N PRO A 539 35.76 2.52 3.50
CA PRO A 539 36.60 3.48 2.77
C PRO A 539 35.93 4.10 1.53
N TYR A 540 34.84 3.52 1.06
CA TYR A 540 34.15 3.90 -0.20
C TYR A 540 32.80 4.57 0.04
N ILE A 541 32.46 4.91 1.27
CA ILE A 541 31.16 5.50 1.60
C ILE A 541 30.90 6.78 0.81
N ARG A 542 31.91 7.64 0.66
CA ARG A 542 31.73 8.89 -0.09
C ARG A 542 31.33 8.64 -1.56
N PRO A 543 32.07 7.88 -2.38
CA PRO A 543 31.67 7.63 -3.76
C PRO A 543 30.35 6.82 -3.84
N VAL A 544 30.08 5.90 -2.90
CA VAL A 544 28.82 5.15 -2.85
C VAL A 544 27.65 6.09 -2.62
N MET A 545 27.73 6.98 -1.66
CA MET A 545 26.64 7.94 -1.36
C MET A 545 26.41 8.94 -2.49
N GLN A 546 27.48 9.43 -3.10
CA GLN A 546 27.37 10.31 -4.28
C GLN A 546 26.65 9.63 -5.43
N GLU A 547 26.96 8.37 -5.69
CA GLU A 547 26.29 7.60 -6.74
C GLU A 547 24.84 7.28 -6.40
N LEU A 548 24.54 6.94 -5.16
CA LEU A 548 23.17 6.73 -4.70
C LEU A 548 22.30 7.98 -4.86
N LEU A 549 22.82 9.14 -4.48
CA LEU A 549 22.12 10.42 -4.68
C LEU A 549 21.88 10.72 -6.16
N LEU A 550 22.83 10.37 -7.03
CA LEU A 550 22.65 10.49 -8.47
C LEU A 550 21.53 9.59 -8.98
N VAL A 551 21.52 8.32 -8.57
CA VAL A 551 20.50 7.35 -8.98
C VAL A 551 19.12 7.78 -8.48
N VAL A 552 19.00 8.23 -7.23
CA VAL A 552 17.74 8.78 -6.68
C VAL A 552 17.23 9.96 -7.51
N ARG A 553 18.14 10.89 -7.85
CA ARG A 553 17.76 12.08 -8.65
C ARG A 553 17.26 11.72 -10.05
N GLU A 554 17.87 10.74 -10.66
CA GLU A 554 17.56 10.34 -12.06
C GLU A 554 16.34 9.43 -12.14
N THR A 555 16.16 8.51 -11.18
CA THR A 555 15.08 7.51 -11.19
C THR A 555 13.83 7.96 -10.45
N GLN A 556 13.97 8.87 -9.49
CA GLN A 556 12.91 9.28 -8.56
C GLN A 556 12.24 8.09 -7.85
N ASN A 557 13.03 7.05 -7.54
CA ASN A 557 12.56 5.86 -6.85
C ASN A 557 12.79 6.00 -5.33
N ASP A 558 11.75 5.80 -4.55
CA ASP A 558 11.74 5.97 -3.10
C ASP A 558 12.46 4.83 -2.33
N ASP A 559 12.52 3.61 -2.87
CA ASP A 559 13.25 2.49 -2.27
C ASP A 559 14.71 2.84 -1.98
N LEU A 560 15.34 3.64 -2.84
CA LEU A 560 16.71 4.08 -2.66
C LEU A 560 16.88 5.08 -1.51
N THR A 561 15.84 5.82 -1.15
CA THR A 561 15.88 6.67 0.04
C THR A 561 16.06 5.83 1.30
N ASN A 562 15.41 4.67 1.37
CA ASN A 562 15.57 3.69 2.44
C ASN A 562 17.00 3.12 2.48
N VAL A 563 17.60 2.84 1.32
CA VAL A 563 19.01 2.41 1.21
C VAL A 563 19.94 3.48 1.81
N ILE A 564 19.76 4.73 1.42
CA ILE A 564 20.55 5.86 1.91
C ILE A 564 20.39 6.03 3.43
N GLN A 565 19.17 5.98 3.95
CA GLN A 565 18.88 6.09 5.38
C GLN A 565 19.61 5.02 6.19
N LYS A 566 19.56 3.76 5.76
CA LYS A 566 20.27 2.65 6.40
C LYS A 566 21.78 2.84 6.38
N LEU A 567 22.35 3.29 5.28
CA LEU A 567 23.78 3.58 5.20
C LEU A 567 24.20 4.77 6.10
N ILE A 568 23.36 5.79 6.21
CA ILE A 568 23.60 6.90 7.15
C ILE A 568 23.65 6.40 8.60
N CYS A 569 22.73 5.55 8.98
CA CYS A 569 22.70 4.96 10.33
C CYS A 569 23.93 4.11 10.60
N GLU A 570 24.36 3.30 9.64
CA GLU A 570 25.48 2.39 9.78
C GLU A 570 26.84 3.10 9.77
N TYR A 571 27.01 4.15 8.96
CA TYR A 571 28.28 4.86 8.72
C TYR A 571 28.20 6.32 9.14
N SER A 572 27.57 6.61 10.27
CA SER A 572 27.32 7.99 10.74
C SER A 572 28.57 8.85 10.83
N GLN A 573 29.70 8.29 11.23
CA GLN A 573 30.99 9.00 11.34
C GLN A 573 31.55 9.39 9.97
N GLU A 574 31.52 8.49 9.01
CA GLU A 574 32.01 8.72 7.65
C GLU A 574 31.10 9.70 6.90
N VAL A 575 29.78 9.59 7.12
CA VAL A 575 28.77 10.46 6.52
C VAL A 575 28.89 11.91 7.02
N THR A 576 29.38 12.14 8.25
CA THR A 576 29.59 13.48 8.80
C THR A 576 30.40 14.36 7.83
N THR A 577 31.39 13.82 7.15
CA THR A 577 32.24 14.59 6.22
C THR A 577 31.55 15.04 4.93
N ILE A 578 30.44 14.42 4.57
CA ILE A 578 29.67 14.67 3.35
C ILE A 578 28.22 15.08 3.61
N ALA A 579 27.83 15.22 4.87
CA ALA A 579 26.45 15.50 5.25
C ALA A 579 25.91 16.80 4.63
N VAL A 580 26.73 17.85 4.54
CA VAL A 580 26.37 19.13 3.91
C VAL A 580 26.09 18.96 2.43
N GLU A 581 26.97 18.26 1.71
CA GLU A 581 26.81 17.95 0.29
C GLU A 581 25.55 17.12 0.05
N MET A 582 25.31 16.09 0.85
CA MET A 582 24.12 15.26 0.78
C MET A 582 22.84 16.07 1.00
N THR A 583 22.80 16.89 2.05
CA THR A 583 21.64 17.72 2.38
C THR A 583 21.33 18.72 1.26
N GLN A 584 22.36 19.31 0.64
CA GLN A 584 22.19 20.21 -0.49
C GLN A 584 21.55 19.50 -1.67
N HIS A 585 22.04 18.31 -2.03
CA HIS A 585 21.45 17.49 -3.11
C HIS A 585 20.01 17.07 -2.81
N LEU A 586 19.75 16.64 -1.59
CA LEU A 586 18.40 16.26 -1.16
C LEU A 586 17.42 17.44 -1.23
N ALA A 587 17.84 18.63 -0.78
CA ALA A 587 17.03 19.84 -0.89
C ALA A 587 16.75 20.24 -2.35
N GLU A 588 17.73 20.09 -3.24
CA GLU A 588 17.55 20.32 -4.69
C GLU A 588 16.57 19.32 -5.31
N ILE A 589 16.67 18.03 -4.95
CA ILE A 589 15.73 16.98 -5.44
C ILE A 589 14.33 17.26 -4.92
N PHE A 590 14.18 17.57 -3.65
CA PHE A 590 12.90 17.92 -3.03
C PHE A 590 12.23 19.10 -3.74
N GLY A 591 12.98 20.15 -4.00
CA GLY A 591 12.47 21.31 -4.73
C GLY A 591 12.00 20.96 -6.15
N LYS A 592 12.71 20.06 -6.86
CA LYS A 592 12.34 19.63 -8.23
C LYS A 592 11.11 18.74 -8.24
N VAL A 593 11.02 17.79 -7.32
CA VAL A 593 9.88 16.88 -7.21
C VAL A 593 8.58 17.66 -7.02
N LEU A 594 8.60 18.74 -6.26
CA LEU A 594 7.42 19.53 -5.90
C LEU A 594 7.22 20.83 -6.72
N GLN A 595 7.98 21.06 -7.80
CA GLN A 595 7.85 22.26 -8.62
C GLN A 595 6.62 22.28 -9.53
N SER A 596 6.08 21.14 -9.95
CA SER A 596 4.89 21.10 -10.79
C SER A 596 3.62 21.35 -9.96
N GLU A 597 2.74 22.23 -10.40
CA GLU A 597 1.44 22.45 -9.75
C GLU A 597 0.51 21.22 -9.83
N GLU A 598 0.83 20.27 -10.73
CA GLU A 598 0.12 19.01 -10.95
C GLU A 598 0.55 17.89 -9.99
N TYR A 599 1.58 18.07 -9.17
CA TYR A 599 2.12 16.99 -8.33
C TYR A 599 1.15 16.51 -7.22
N GLU A 600 0.19 17.35 -6.83
CA GLU A 600 -0.81 17.00 -5.80
C GLU A 600 -1.84 15.95 -6.28
N GLU A 601 -1.81 15.61 -7.57
CA GLU A 601 -2.62 14.56 -8.19
C GLU A 601 -1.78 13.30 -8.49
N MET A 602 -0.47 13.31 -8.20
CA MET A 602 0.44 12.18 -8.43
C MET A 602 0.99 11.67 -7.09
N GLU A 603 0.48 10.55 -6.64
CA GLU A 603 0.83 9.86 -5.39
C GLU A 603 2.32 9.52 -5.31
N ASP A 604 2.92 9.00 -6.37
CA ASP A 604 4.35 8.65 -6.45
C ASP A 604 5.28 9.81 -6.07
N LYS A 605 4.94 11.03 -6.47
CA LYS A 605 5.73 12.22 -6.14
C LYS A 605 5.65 12.60 -4.67
N THR A 606 4.50 12.38 -4.05
CA THR A 606 4.32 12.61 -2.62
C THR A 606 5.13 11.59 -1.81
N VAL A 607 5.08 10.33 -2.16
CA VAL A 607 5.87 9.25 -1.53
C VAL A 607 7.37 9.54 -1.66
N MET A 608 7.82 9.92 -2.85
CA MET A 608 9.21 10.31 -3.07
C MET A 608 9.64 11.53 -2.22
N ALA A 609 8.80 12.55 -2.14
CA ALA A 609 9.06 13.73 -1.30
C ALA A 609 9.17 13.35 0.18
N MET A 610 8.31 12.46 0.65
CA MET A 610 8.34 11.94 2.02
C MET A 610 9.62 11.13 2.27
N GLY A 611 10.05 10.28 1.35
CA GLY A 611 11.32 9.54 1.44
C GLY A 611 12.54 10.47 1.57
N ILE A 612 12.56 11.56 0.83
CA ILE A 612 13.62 12.60 0.95
C ILE A 612 13.59 13.26 2.31
N LEU A 613 12.40 13.63 2.82
CA LEU A 613 12.25 14.26 4.12
C LEU A 613 12.67 13.30 5.25
N HIS A 614 12.33 12.02 5.18
CA HIS A 614 12.82 10.99 6.10
C HIS A 614 14.34 10.86 6.07
N THR A 615 14.96 10.97 4.91
CA THR A 615 16.43 10.92 4.77
C THR A 615 17.07 12.13 5.44
N ILE A 616 16.51 13.33 5.27
CA ILE A 616 16.98 14.54 5.94
C ILE A 616 16.80 14.43 7.46
N ASP A 617 15.66 13.93 7.93
CA ASP A 617 15.41 13.66 9.34
C ASP A 617 16.46 12.68 9.91
N THR A 618 16.78 11.63 9.19
CA THR A 618 17.81 10.66 9.56
C THR A 618 19.19 11.35 9.68
N ILE A 619 19.57 12.22 8.76
CA ILE A 619 20.81 13.00 8.87
C ILE A 619 20.81 13.83 10.15
N LEU A 620 19.73 14.54 10.45
CA LEU A 620 19.62 15.42 11.59
C LEU A 620 19.66 14.69 12.94
N THR A 621 19.11 13.49 12.98
CA THR A 621 19.00 12.71 14.21
C THR A 621 20.22 11.83 14.48
N VAL A 622 20.94 11.43 13.45
CA VAL A 622 22.04 10.45 13.53
C VAL A 622 23.43 11.07 13.39
N VAL A 623 23.58 12.04 12.47
CA VAL A 623 24.88 12.60 12.14
C VAL A 623 25.23 13.76 13.08
N GLN A 624 26.47 13.78 13.57
CA GLN A 624 26.98 14.86 14.42
C GLN A 624 27.70 15.94 13.61
N ASP A 625 27.76 17.16 14.14
CA ASP A 625 28.54 18.30 13.58
C ASP A 625 28.14 18.74 12.16
N HIS A 626 26.83 18.92 11.93
CA HIS A 626 26.31 19.33 10.62
C HIS A 626 25.48 20.64 10.65
N LYS A 627 25.87 21.60 11.47
CA LYS A 627 25.17 22.88 11.64
C LYS A 627 24.84 23.59 10.32
N GLU A 628 25.70 23.43 9.32
CA GLU A 628 25.57 24.05 8.02
C GLU A 628 24.43 23.45 7.17
N CYS A 629 23.94 22.25 7.53
CA CYS A 629 22.82 21.61 6.86
C CYS A 629 21.48 22.30 7.14
N ILE A 630 21.29 22.84 8.34
CA ILE A 630 20.01 23.38 8.81
C ILE A 630 19.44 24.46 7.88
N PRO A 631 20.18 25.53 7.54
CA PRO A 631 19.62 26.57 6.68
C PRO A 631 19.24 26.09 5.29
N LEU A 632 19.97 25.10 4.75
CA LEU A 632 19.78 24.60 3.37
C LEU A 632 18.40 23.95 3.17
N PHE A 633 17.99 23.08 4.09
CA PHE A 633 16.72 22.39 3.91
C PHE A 633 15.55 23.07 4.61
N VAL A 634 15.76 23.78 5.72
CA VAL A 634 14.69 24.50 6.42
C VAL A 634 14.01 25.51 5.51
N GLU A 635 14.78 26.24 4.72
CA GLU A 635 14.23 27.18 3.74
C GLU A 635 13.37 26.47 2.70
N ALA A 636 13.86 25.37 2.10
CA ALA A 636 13.14 24.63 1.09
C ALA A 636 11.85 24.00 1.61
N VAL A 637 11.90 23.36 2.79
CA VAL A 637 10.76 22.70 3.42
C VAL A 637 9.70 23.72 3.87
N LEU A 638 10.10 24.81 4.50
CA LEU A 638 9.16 25.81 4.99
C LEU A 638 8.60 26.69 3.89
N GLU A 639 9.33 26.92 2.81
CA GLU A 639 8.80 27.56 1.62
C GLU A 639 7.61 26.74 1.08
N ARG A 640 7.73 25.43 1.06
CA ARG A 640 6.64 24.55 0.63
C ARG A 640 5.43 24.65 1.56
N LEU A 641 5.63 24.64 2.87
CA LEU A 641 4.54 24.84 3.82
C LEU A 641 3.78 26.16 3.61
N THR A 642 4.48 27.24 3.24
CA THR A 642 3.85 28.56 3.00
C THR A 642 3.01 28.61 1.73
N ARG A 643 3.34 27.79 0.72
CA ARG A 643 2.52 27.66 -0.50
C ARG A 643 1.25 26.86 -0.29
N GLY A 644 1.14 26.17 0.84
CA GLY A 644 0.06 25.24 1.16
C GLY A 644 0.38 23.82 0.73
N VAL A 645 0.07 22.88 1.59
CA VAL A 645 0.18 21.43 1.35
C VAL A 645 -1.18 20.82 1.64
N LYS A 646 -1.77 20.11 0.68
CA LYS A 646 -3.13 19.57 0.82
C LYS A 646 -3.16 18.36 1.73
N THR A 647 -2.21 17.43 1.54
CA THR A 647 -2.14 16.21 2.33
C THR A 647 -1.58 16.45 3.72
N SER A 648 -2.20 15.86 4.73
CA SER A 648 -1.76 15.95 6.13
C SER A 648 -0.38 15.31 6.33
N GLU A 649 -0.10 14.20 5.62
CA GLU A 649 1.13 13.44 5.72
C GLU A 649 2.34 14.26 5.29
N LEU A 650 2.33 14.80 4.08
CA LEU A 650 3.45 15.63 3.59
C LEU A 650 3.63 16.88 4.45
N ARG A 651 2.54 17.47 4.92
CA ARG A 651 2.59 18.62 5.84
C ARG A 651 3.23 18.24 7.17
N THR A 652 2.84 17.11 7.75
CA THR A 652 3.43 16.57 8.99
C THR A 652 4.91 16.26 8.81
N MET A 653 5.31 15.67 7.69
CA MET A 653 6.72 15.40 7.39
C MET A 653 7.55 16.69 7.26
N CYS A 654 7.01 17.72 6.63
CA CYS A 654 7.67 19.01 6.56
C CYS A 654 7.89 19.64 7.97
N LEU A 655 6.88 19.52 8.83
CA LEU A 655 7.00 19.94 10.23
C LEU A 655 8.03 19.08 10.98
N GLN A 656 8.03 17.79 10.74
CA GLN A 656 8.93 16.81 11.37
C GLN A 656 10.40 17.15 11.14
N VAL A 657 10.77 17.49 9.91
CA VAL A 657 12.15 17.90 9.58
C VAL A 657 12.57 19.15 10.35
N ALA A 658 11.70 20.14 10.49
CA ALA A 658 11.98 21.33 11.30
C ALA A 658 12.07 21.00 12.79
N ILE A 659 11.28 20.06 13.29
CA ILE A 659 11.32 19.55 14.66
C ILE A 659 12.64 18.80 14.93
N ALA A 660 13.10 17.98 13.99
CA ALA A 660 14.39 17.31 14.08
C ALA A 660 15.55 18.33 14.13
N ALA A 661 15.47 19.40 13.35
CA ALA A 661 16.42 20.51 13.41
C ALA A 661 16.38 21.24 14.78
N LEU A 662 15.19 21.40 15.37
CA LEU A 662 15.02 21.95 16.71
C LEU A 662 15.68 21.06 17.77
N TYR A 663 15.51 19.75 17.65
CA TYR A 663 16.19 18.79 18.54
C TYR A 663 17.71 18.89 18.44
N TYR A 664 18.22 18.99 17.23
CA TYR A 664 19.65 19.07 16.99
C TYR A 664 20.26 20.38 17.50
N ASN A 665 19.70 21.54 17.13
CA ASN A 665 20.19 22.85 17.54
C ASN A 665 19.07 23.90 17.61
N PRO A 666 18.43 24.06 18.76
CA PRO A 666 17.32 24.99 18.94
C PRO A 666 17.63 26.44 18.60
N GLU A 667 18.81 26.94 19.01
CA GLU A 667 19.20 28.32 18.77
C GLU A 667 19.39 28.63 17.29
N LEU A 668 20.03 27.70 16.56
CA LEU A 668 20.29 27.86 15.14
C LEU A 668 18.98 27.78 14.34
N LEU A 669 18.09 26.84 14.68
CA LEU A 669 16.80 26.76 14.00
C LEU A 669 15.98 28.02 14.20
N LEU A 670 15.82 28.49 15.45
CA LEU A 670 15.04 29.69 15.75
C LEU A 670 15.64 30.94 15.08
N HIS A 671 16.97 31.05 15.06
CA HIS A 671 17.65 32.12 14.32
C HIS A 671 17.38 32.03 12.82
N THR A 672 17.40 30.84 12.25
CA THR A 672 17.09 30.60 10.82
C THR A 672 15.64 31.01 10.52
N LEU A 673 14.67 30.59 11.32
CA LEU A 673 13.26 30.93 11.17
C LEU A 673 13.00 32.46 11.23
N GLU A 674 13.68 33.17 12.13
CA GLU A 674 13.55 34.62 12.25
C GLU A 674 14.16 35.38 11.05
N ASN A 675 15.09 34.76 10.33
CA ASN A 675 15.76 35.39 9.17
C ASN A 675 15.08 35.02 7.82
N ILE A 676 14.32 33.96 7.74
CA ILE A 676 13.63 33.58 6.52
C ILE A 676 12.46 34.55 6.27
N ARG A 677 12.45 35.10 5.05
CA ARG A 677 11.38 35.94 4.52
C ARG A 677 11.00 35.47 3.14
N PHE A 678 9.75 35.15 2.93
CA PHE A 678 9.25 34.77 1.61
C PHE A 678 8.58 35.95 0.88
N PRO A 679 8.60 35.98 -0.46
CA PRO A 679 8.03 37.08 -1.23
C PRO A 679 6.56 37.38 -0.91
N HIS A 680 5.82 36.36 -0.47
CA HIS A 680 4.40 36.45 -0.15
C HIS A 680 4.11 36.77 1.32
N ASN A 681 5.12 36.70 2.20
CA ASN A 681 4.98 36.98 3.62
C ASN A 681 6.23 37.69 4.16
N PRO A 682 6.16 38.99 4.41
CA PRO A 682 7.30 39.78 4.89
C PRO A 682 7.63 39.55 6.37
N GLU A 683 6.76 38.86 7.13
CA GLU A 683 7.01 38.52 8.52
C GLU A 683 7.88 37.27 8.68
N PRO A 684 8.59 37.09 9.81
CA PRO A 684 9.31 35.85 10.09
C PRO A 684 8.38 34.66 10.09
N ILE A 685 8.86 33.54 9.55
CA ILE A 685 8.08 32.31 9.46
C ILE A 685 7.84 31.62 10.80
N THR A 686 8.53 32.02 11.86
CA THR A 686 8.46 31.41 13.19
C THR A 686 7.02 31.24 13.70
N ALA A 687 6.22 32.29 13.62
CA ALA A 687 4.84 32.26 14.09
C ALA A 687 3.97 31.30 13.26
N GLN A 688 4.13 31.32 11.95
CA GLN A 688 3.40 30.42 11.05
C GLN A 688 3.78 28.96 11.31
N PHE A 689 5.06 28.64 11.44
CA PHE A 689 5.56 27.31 11.75
C PHE A 689 4.98 26.78 13.08
N ILE A 690 5.06 27.56 14.14
CA ILE A 690 4.57 27.14 15.47
C ILE A 690 3.04 26.96 15.46
N ASN A 691 2.30 27.86 14.82
CA ASN A 691 0.85 27.75 14.74
C ASN A 691 0.43 26.54 13.91
N GLN A 692 1.07 26.28 12.76
CA GLN A 692 0.81 25.10 11.95
C GLN A 692 1.12 23.82 12.72
N TRP A 693 2.24 23.75 13.42
CA TRP A 693 2.58 22.63 14.26
C TRP A 693 1.54 22.34 15.34
N MET A 694 1.07 23.38 16.05
CA MET A 694 0.02 23.21 17.06
C MET A 694 -1.32 22.74 16.47
N ASN A 695 -1.66 23.20 15.28
CA ASN A 695 -2.89 22.81 14.60
C ASN A 695 -2.85 21.36 14.09
N ASP A 696 -1.68 20.89 13.68
CA ASP A 696 -1.49 19.56 13.10
C ASP A 696 -0.96 18.52 14.11
N THR A 697 -1.00 18.78 15.40
CA THR A 697 -0.47 17.87 16.43
C THR A 697 -1.14 16.49 16.42
N ASP A 698 -2.40 16.42 16.04
CA ASP A 698 -3.17 15.19 15.90
C ASP A 698 -2.85 14.39 14.63
N CYS A 699 -2.16 15.01 13.66
CA CYS A 699 -1.73 14.37 12.43
C CYS A 699 -0.41 13.59 12.57
N PHE A 700 0.26 13.64 13.72
CA PHE A 700 1.45 12.83 14.00
C PHE A 700 1.02 11.42 14.41
N LEU A 701 1.06 10.48 13.46
CA LEU A 701 0.49 9.14 13.61
C LEU A 701 1.54 8.06 13.96
N GLY A 702 2.76 8.16 13.40
CA GLY A 702 3.82 7.19 13.61
C GLY A 702 4.49 7.25 14.99
N LEU A 703 5.19 6.17 15.35
CA LEU A 703 5.94 6.11 16.61
C LEU A 703 7.03 7.19 16.68
N HIS A 704 7.85 7.26 15.62
CA HIS A 704 8.93 8.23 15.49
C HIS A 704 8.40 9.67 15.53
N ASP A 705 7.36 9.94 14.75
CA ASP A 705 6.75 11.26 14.61
C ASP A 705 6.25 11.79 15.96
N ARG A 706 5.50 10.97 16.69
CA ARG A 706 4.98 11.33 18.02
C ARG A 706 6.10 11.57 19.01
N LYS A 707 7.10 10.71 19.00
CA LYS A 707 8.28 10.83 19.88
C LYS A 707 9.04 12.12 19.62
N MET A 708 9.36 12.42 18.37
CA MET A 708 10.05 13.64 17.98
C MET A 708 9.22 14.89 18.27
N CYS A 709 7.92 14.83 18.06
CA CYS A 709 7.01 15.93 18.41
C CYS A 709 7.01 16.21 19.91
N ILE A 710 6.96 15.18 20.76
CA ILE A 710 7.08 15.33 22.23
C ILE A 710 8.41 15.94 22.62
N ILE A 711 9.51 15.47 22.07
CA ILE A 711 10.86 15.99 22.32
C ILE A 711 10.93 17.46 21.90
N GLY A 712 10.45 17.80 20.70
CA GLY A 712 10.42 19.16 20.18
C GLY A 712 9.60 20.13 21.05
N LEU A 713 8.41 19.75 21.47
CA LEU A 713 7.57 20.52 22.37
C LEU A 713 8.23 20.70 23.75
N SER A 714 8.93 19.66 24.22
CA SER A 714 9.70 19.73 25.47
C SER A 714 10.85 20.74 25.38
N ILE A 715 11.52 20.81 24.23
CA ILE A 715 12.56 21.79 23.95
C ILE A 715 11.98 23.21 23.91
N LEU A 716 10.88 23.43 23.18
CA LEU A 716 10.22 24.74 23.12
C LEU A 716 9.82 25.24 24.51
N MET A 717 9.26 24.34 25.32
CA MET A 717 8.89 24.63 26.70
C MET A 717 10.09 25.01 27.57
N GLY A 718 11.23 24.37 27.35
CA GLY A 718 12.48 24.54 28.10
C GLY A 718 13.36 25.71 27.65
N LEU A 719 13.05 26.44 26.58
CA LEU A 719 13.89 27.50 26.03
C LEU A 719 14.23 28.57 27.05
N PRO A 720 15.50 29.00 27.15
CA PRO A 720 15.90 30.12 28.02
C PRO A 720 15.31 31.46 27.58
N SER A 721 15.26 31.68 26.28
CA SER A 721 14.65 32.85 25.65
C SER A 721 13.64 32.38 24.62
N ARG A 722 12.38 32.61 24.87
CA ARG A 722 11.27 32.12 24.01
C ARG A 722 10.89 33.18 22.98
N PRO A 723 10.69 32.80 21.73
CA PRO A 723 10.03 33.65 20.76
C PRO A 723 8.59 33.99 21.19
N PRO A 724 8.07 35.18 20.85
CA PRO A 724 6.69 35.58 21.20
C PRO A 724 5.64 34.59 20.72
N ALA A 725 5.90 33.92 19.59
CA ALA A 725 5.02 32.88 19.05
C ALA A 725 4.86 31.65 19.97
N VAL A 726 5.90 31.30 20.73
CA VAL A 726 5.83 30.22 21.74
C VAL A 726 5.00 30.65 22.94
N ASP A 727 5.17 31.90 23.41
CA ASP A 727 4.35 32.43 24.50
C ASP A 727 2.86 32.50 24.12
N ALA A 728 2.55 32.78 22.85
CA ALA A 728 1.17 32.84 22.32
C ALA A 728 0.46 31.50 22.37
N VAL A 729 1.18 30.39 22.21
CA VAL A 729 0.60 28.99 22.19
C VAL A 729 0.80 28.28 23.55
N SER A 730 1.18 28.96 24.59
CA SER A 730 1.46 28.37 25.92
C SER A 730 0.37 27.46 26.43
N ALA A 731 -0.89 27.82 26.20
CA ALA A 731 -2.06 27.05 26.63
C ALA A 731 -2.23 25.71 25.88
N GLN A 732 -1.58 25.54 24.72
CA GLN A 732 -1.73 24.36 23.85
C GLN A 732 -0.58 23.35 24.05
N ILE A 733 0.60 23.77 24.47
CA ILE A 733 1.81 22.94 24.50
C ILE A 733 1.60 21.65 25.32
N VAL A 734 1.23 21.77 26.60
CA VAL A 734 1.08 20.60 27.47
C VAL A 734 -0.10 19.73 27.05
N PRO A 735 -1.28 20.27 26.72
CA PRO A 735 -2.37 19.46 26.15
C PRO A 735 -1.95 18.66 24.90
N SER A 736 -1.19 19.26 23.99
CA SER A 736 -0.66 18.57 22.80
C SER A 736 0.29 17.42 23.16
N VAL A 737 1.19 17.64 24.11
CA VAL A 737 2.08 16.56 24.62
C VAL A 737 1.28 15.42 25.23
N LEU A 738 0.25 15.72 26.00
CA LEU A 738 -0.62 14.68 26.59
C LEU A 738 -1.36 13.87 25.52
N LEU A 739 -1.84 14.52 24.47
CA LEU A 739 -2.48 13.86 23.32
C LEU A 739 -1.51 12.89 22.62
N LEU A 740 -0.28 13.32 22.39
CA LEU A 740 0.76 12.48 21.76
C LEU A 740 1.12 11.28 22.63
N PHE A 741 1.26 11.43 23.94
CA PHE A 741 1.49 10.30 24.84
C PHE A 741 0.33 9.33 24.89
N LEU A 742 -0.90 9.82 24.79
CA LEU A 742 -2.09 8.96 24.70
C LEU A 742 -2.03 8.11 23.41
N GLY A 743 -1.68 8.71 22.28
CA GLY A 743 -1.48 8.01 21.02
C GLY A 743 -0.37 6.97 21.09
N LEU A 744 0.79 7.28 21.69
CA LEU A 744 1.86 6.29 21.92
C LEU A 744 1.40 5.11 22.76
N LYS A 745 0.63 5.38 23.83
CA LYS A 745 0.08 4.32 24.68
C LYS A 745 -0.89 3.41 23.93
N GLN A 746 -1.68 3.96 23.04
CA GLN A 746 -2.61 3.19 22.19
C GLN A 746 -1.88 2.31 21.18
N MET A 747 -0.84 2.82 20.53
CA MET A 747 0.00 2.04 19.61
C MET A 747 0.67 0.86 20.32
N CYS A 748 1.23 1.07 21.50
CA CYS A 748 1.84 -0.01 22.29
C CYS A 748 0.82 -1.04 22.82
N ALA A 749 -0.46 -0.71 22.84
CA ALA A 749 -1.53 -1.59 23.29
C ALA A 749 -2.21 -2.38 22.15
N THR A 750 -1.95 -2.02 20.89
CA THR A 750 -2.45 -2.75 19.71
C THR A 750 -1.58 -3.98 19.42
N PRO A 751 -2.17 -5.12 19.00
CA PRO A 751 -1.43 -6.37 18.78
C PRO A 751 -0.30 -6.33 17.75
N GLN A 752 -0.25 -5.30 16.90
CA GLN A 752 0.79 -5.14 15.87
C GLN A 752 2.21 -4.95 16.42
N HIS A 753 2.36 -4.36 17.60
CA HIS A 753 3.68 -4.31 18.24
C HIS A 753 4.14 -5.65 18.84
N THR A 754 3.19 -6.57 19.06
CA THR A 754 3.51 -7.95 19.40
C THR A 754 4.01 -8.75 18.21
N GLU A 755 3.75 -8.34 16.97
CA GLU A 755 4.24 -9.03 15.77
C GLU A 755 5.75 -8.85 15.57
N HIS A 756 6.35 -7.71 15.93
CA HIS A 756 7.81 -7.58 15.94
C HIS A 756 8.48 -8.38 17.07
N GLU A 757 7.83 -8.53 18.22
CA GLU A 757 8.28 -9.47 19.25
C GLU A 757 7.92 -10.91 18.91
N GLU A 758 6.82 -11.14 18.20
CA GLU A 758 6.42 -12.45 17.68
C GLU A 758 7.25 -12.85 16.45
N HIS A 759 7.69 -11.92 15.61
CA HIS A 759 8.72 -12.20 14.58
C HIS A 759 10.06 -12.63 15.22
N ARG A 760 10.47 -12.02 16.33
CA ARG A 760 11.62 -12.51 17.12
C ARG A 760 11.35 -13.84 17.82
N LYS A 761 10.09 -14.15 18.14
CA LYS A 761 9.66 -15.45 18.66
C LYS A 761 9.37 -16.43 17.52
N ALA A 762 8.88 -15.97 16.38
CA ALA A 762 8.69 -16.75 15.15
C ALA A 762 10.03 -17.20 14.56
N GLU A 763 11.09 -16.39 14.64
CA GLU A 763 12.45 -16.87 14.32
C GLU A 763 12.91 -18.05 15.21
N LYS A 764 12.31 -18.22 16.40
CA LYS A 764 12.50 -19.40 17.23
C LYS A 764 11.50 -20.53 16.94
N ASN A 765 10.33 -20.22 16.41
CA ASN A 765 9.29 -21.18 16.03
C ASN A 765 9.35 -21.59 14.54
N ASP A 766 10.14 -20.91 13.70
CA ASP A 766 10.39 -21.28 12.28
C ASP A 766 10.99 -22.70 12.12
N ALA A 767 11.30 -23.35 13.21
CA ALA A 767 11.65 -24.77 13.21
C ALA A 767 10.41 -25.69 13.10
N GLU A 768 9.21 -25.19 13.46
CA GLU A 768 7.97 -25.99 13.43
C GLU A 768 7.14 -25.75 12.15
N ASP A 769 7.27 -24.57 11.48
CA ASP A 769 6.58 -24.27 10.22
C ASP A 769 7.23 -24.87 8.96
N ASN A 770 8.30 -25.62 9.12
CA ASN A 770 9.00 -26.33 8.05
C ASN A 770 8.44 -27.74 7.76
N GLU A 771 7.25 -28.07 8.24
CA GLU A 771 6.64 -29.36 7.91
C GLU A 771 6.26 -29.41 6.43
N GLU A 772 7.06 -30.12 5.66
CA GLU A 772 6.71 -30.58 4.34
C GLU A 772 5.47 -31.46 4.44
N ILE A 773 4.51 -31.28 3.56
CA ILE A 773 3.31 -32.12 3.52
C ILE A 773 3.76 -33.57 3.19
N PRO A 774 3.37 -34.58 4.00
CA PRO A 774 3.84 -35.94 3.84
C PRO A 774 3.49 -36.56 2.46
N SER A 775 4.11 -37.71 2.15
CA SER A 775 3.84 -38.44 0.90
C SER A 775 2.41 -38.98 0.86
N ASP A 776 1.88 -39.20 -0.35
CA ASP A 776 0.48 -39.58 -0.64
C ASP A 776 -0.13 -40.70 0.21
N GLU A 777 0.69 -41.64 0.74
CA GLU A 777 0.21 -42.76 1.56
C GLU A 777 0.00 -42.41 3.06
N GLU A 778 0.70 -41.35 3.55
CA GLU A 778 0.57 -40.86 4.93
C GLU A 778 -0.59 -39.87 5.04
N GLU A 779 -0.87 -39.08 4.00
CA GLU A 779 -1.95 -38.09 3.96
C GLU A 779 -3.36 -38.71 4.04
N GLU A 780 -3.58 -39.93 3.53
CA GLU A 780 -4.90 -40.58 3.66
C GLU A 780 -5.26 -40.92 5.10
N ASN A 781 -4.25 -41.11 5.96
CA ASN A 781 -4.43 -41.38 7.36
C ASN A 781 -4.54 -40.11 8.20
N GLU A 782 -3.82 -39.04 7.82
CA GLU A 782 -3.85 -37.73 8.52
C GLU A 782 -5.09 -36.92 8.17
N ALA A 783 -5.53 -36.90 6.91
CA ALA A 783 -6.75 -36.21 6.48
C ALA A 783 -8.00 -36.67 7.26
N ASN A 784 -7.99 -37.92 7.76
CA ASN A 784 -9.02 -38.41 8.66
C ASN A 784 -8.83 -38.01 10.14
N GLN A 785 -7.60 -37.60 10.55
CA GLN A 785 -7.29 -37.16 11.90
C GLN A 785 -7.32 -35.64 12.06
N GLU A 786 -6.92 -34.86 11.05
CA GLU A 786 -6.98 -33.38 11.05
C GLU A 786 -8.40 -32.82 11.03
N MET A 787 -9.40 -33.63 10.63
CA MET A 787 -10.80 -33.23 10.80
C MET A 787 -11.22 -33.04 12.27
N GLN A 788 -10.38 -33.42 13.25
CA GLN A 788 -10.73 -33.36 14.68
C GLN A 788 -9.92 -32.35 15.51
N GLN A 789 -8.84 -31.79 15.00
CA GLN A 789 -8.03 -30.81 15.76
C GLN A 789 -7.56 -29.70 14.85
N ASN A 790 -8.11 -28.48 14.97
CA ASN A 790 -7.28 -27.29 14.91
C ASN A 790 -7.97 -26.02 15.37
N HIS A 791 -7.31 -25.36 16.29
CA HIS A 791 -7.53 -24.00 16.74
C HIS A 791 -6.51 -23.06 16.11
N ALA A 792 -7.00 -21.91 15.67
CA ALA A 792 -6.37 -20.61 15.58
C ALA A 792 -5.07 -20.49 14.76
N GLY A 793 -5.15 -19.79 13.66
CA GLY A 793 -4.01 -19.18 12.97
C GLY A 793 -4.45 -17.92 12.23
N GLY A 794 -3.71 -16.86 12.45
CA GLY A 794 -4.01 -15.51 12.04
C GLY A 794 -4.19 -15.28 10.54
N GLY A 795 -5.07 -14.35 10.24
CA GLY A 795 -5.21 -13.80 8.90
C GLY A 795 -3.98 -13.00 8.51
N GLY A 796 -3.33 -13.41 7.44
CA GLY A 796 -2.39 -12.56 6.74
C GLY A 796 -3.18 -11.55 5.93
N ASP A 797 -2.96 -10.31 6.21
CA ASP A 797 -3.40 -9.18 5.41
C ASP A 797 -2.64 -9.25 4.08
N THR A 798 -3.35 -9.56 3.01
CA THR A 798 -2.79 -9.47 1.66
C THR A 798 -3.42 -8.28 0.99
N GLY A 799 -2.57 -7.32 0.69
CA GLY A 799 -2.86 -6.02 0.14
C GLY A 799 -3.92 -5.98 -0.95
N ASP A 800 -4.58 -4.85 -0.97
CA ASP A 800 -5.62 -4.51 -1.94
C ASP A 800 -5.09 -4.58 -3.37
N ASP A 801 -5.68 -5.50 -4.13
CA ASP A 801 -5.58 -5.50 -5.58
C ASP A 801 -6.48 -4.39 -6.13
N ASP A 802 -5.97 -3.20 -6.28
CA ASP A 802 -6.63 -2.18 -7.07
C ASP A 802 -6.35 -2.44 -8.55
N ASP A 803 -7.32 -3.07 -9.21
CA ASP A 803 -7.33 -3.12 -10.66
C ASP A 803 -7.61 -1.72 -11.20
N GLU A 804 -6.62 -1.14 -11.86
CA GLU A 804 -6.83 -0.07 -12.83
C GLU A 804 -7.69 -0.59 -13.99
N ASP A 805 -8.97 -0.80 -13.76
CA ASP A 805 -9.94 -0.61 -14.81
C ASP A 805 -10.15 0.91 -14.87
N ASP A 806 -9.82 1.55 -15.97
CA ASP A 806 -9.99 2.99 -16.25
C ASP A 806 -11.41 3.54 -15.96
N ASP A 807 -12.28 2.70 -15.44
CA ASP A 807 -13.65 3.01 -15.05
C ASP A 807 -13.81 3.27 -13.52
N ASP A 808 -12.80 3.00 -12.70
CA ASP A 808 -12.89 3.16 -11.24
C ASP A 808 -11.60 3.80 -10.67
N GLU A 809 -11.33 5.07 -11.00
CA GLU A 809 -10.47 5.95 -10.22
C GLU A 809 -11.18 6.34 -8.92
N ASP A 810 -11.38 5.39 -8.04
CA ASP A 810 -11.73 5.64 -6.65
C ASP A 810 -10.69 4.96 -5.76
N TRP A 811 -9.63 5.65 -5.58
CA TRP A 811 -8.75 5.45 -4.45
C TRP A 811 -9.52 5.87 -3.21
N ASP A 812 -9.91 4.93 -2.36
CA ASP A 812 -10.26 5.27 -0.99
C ASP A 812 -8.94 5.66 -0.30
N ASP A 813 -8.67 6.96 -0.20
CA ASP A 813 -7.53 7.57 0.48
C ASP A 813 -7.33 7.06 1.93
N GLU A 814 -8.33 6.42 2.51
CA GLU A 814 -8.28 5.94 3.91
C GLU A 814 -7.48 4.64 4.10
N ALA A 815 -7.29 3.80 3.08
CA ALA A 815 -6.63 2.50 3.25
C ALA A 815 -5.10 2.53 3.02
N LEU A 816 -4.60 3.52 2.28
CA LEU A 816 -3.16 3.72 2.01
C LEU A 816 -2.50 4.65 3.03
N GLU A 817 -3.27 5.42 3.81
CA GLU A 817 -2.75 6.41 4.75
C GLU A 817 -2.01 5.81 5.95
N GLU A 818 -2.22 4.53 6.29
CA GLU A 818 -1.68 3.95 7.53
C GLU A 818 -0.22 3.46 7.44
N THR A 819 0.36 3.26 6.26
CA THR A 819 1.60 2.46 6.15
C THR A 819 2.92 3.24 6.04
N ALA A 820 2.94 4.42 5.43
CA ALA A 820 4.20 5.12 5.15
C ALA A 820 4.81 5.86 6.37
N LEU A 821 3.98 6.41 7.26
CA LEU A 821 4.43 7.11 8.48
C LEU A 821 4.68 6.16 9.65
N GLU A 822 3.94 5.05 9.75
CA GLU A 822 4.02 4.12 10.87
C GLU A 822 5.32 3.30 10.91
N GLY A 823 5.88 2.96 9.76
CA GLY A 823 7.09 2.13 9.63
C GLY A 823 8.41 2.88 9.76
N PHE A 824 8.42 4.23 9.75
CA PHE A 824 9.65 4.99 9.83
C PHE A 824 10.24 5.01 11.23
N SER A 825 11.53 4.71 11.36
CA SER A 825 12.26 4.76 12.61
C SER A 825 13.73 5.14 12.39
N THR A 826 14.33 5.78 13.39
CA THR A 826 15.76 6.10 13.44
C THR A 826 16.38 5.52 14.72
N PRO A 827 17.70 5.50 14.87
CA PRO A 827 18.34 5.04 16.10
C PRO A 827 17.87 5.73 17.39
N ILE A 828 17.24 6.90 17.28
CA ILE A 828 16.67 7.59 18.44
C ILE A 828 15.48 6.81 19.05
N ASP A 829 14.86 5.95 18.27
CA ASP A 829 13.67 5.17 18.65
C ASP A 829 14.02 3.82 19.29
N LEU A 830 15.27 3.39 19.23
CA LEU A 830 15.75 2.16 19.83
C LEU A 830 15.72 2.21 21.37
N GLU A 831 15.78 1.04 22.03
CA GLU A 831 15.79 0.93 23.48
C GLU A 831 16.92 1.72 24.15
N ASP A 832 18.07 1.84 23.49
CA ASP A 832 19.23 2.62 23.95
C ASP A 832 19.20 4.09 23.49
N GLY A 833 18.14 4.50 22.80
CA GLY A 833 17.93 5.86 22.30
C GLY A 833 17.43 6.84 23.37
N VAL A 834 16.78 7.91 22.93
CA VAL A 834 16.20 8.91 23.84
C VAL A 834 14.84 8.44 24.35
N ASP A 835 14.67 8.38 25.67
CA ASP A 835 13.36 8.11 26.30
C ASP A 835 12.55 9.40 26.38
N GLU A 836 11.46 9.47 25.65
CA GLU A 836 10.59 10.64 25.52
C GLU A 836 9.90 11.02 26.85
N TYR A 837 9.57 10.03 27.66
CA TYR A 837 8.97 10.27 28.99
C TYR A 837 9.94 10.93 29.94
N GLN A 838 11.18 10.46 29.96
CA GLN A 838 12.23 11.05 30.79
C GLN A 838 12.61 12.43 30.28
N PHE A 839 12.74 12.61 28.98
CA PHE A 839 13.07 13.87 28.33
C PHE A 839 12.03 14.96 28.64
N PHE A 840 10.76 14.67 28.46
CA PHE A 840 9.66 15.58 28.78
C PHE A 840 9.63 15.91 30.27
N THR A 841 9.69 14.91 31.15
CA THR A 841 9.61 15.11 32.60
C THR A 841 10.75 15.95 33.11
N GLN A 842 11.97 15.75 32.63
CA GLN A 842 13.13 16.57 32.99
C GLN A 842 12.93 18.03 32.55
N ALA A 843 12.52 18.28 31.33
CA ALA A 843 12.24 19.62 30.82
C ALA A 843 11.12 20.30 31.63
N PHE A 844 10.04 19.58 31.91
CA PHE A 844 8.90 20.08 32.67
C PHE A 844 9.25 20.47 34.13
N LEU A 845 10.00 19.63 34.84
CA LEU A 845 10.48 19.90 36.19
C LEU A 845 11.51 21.06 36.23
N ALA A 846 12.36 21.14 35.19
CA ALA A 846 13.29 22.24 35.06
C ALA A 846 12.56 23.58 34.88
N VAL A 847 11.48 23.61 34.11
CA VAL A 847 10.62 24.81 33.96
C VAL A 847 9.97 25.17 35.30
N GLN A 848 9.42 24.19 36.00
CA GLN A 848 8.81 24.40 37.31
C GLN A 848 9.76 25.07 38.32
N SER A 849 11.01 24.65 38.29
CA SER A 849 12.04 25.20 39.24
C SER A 849 12.58 26.55 38.82
N ARG A 850 12.63 26.85 37.51
CA ARG A 850 13.31 28.02 36.96
C ARG A 850 12.37 29.21 36.72
N ASP A 851 11.15 28.95 36.25
CA ASP A 851 10.17 29.96 35.83
C ASP A 851 8.74 29.56 36.24
N ALA A 852 8.36 29.88 37.47
CA ALA A 852 7.06 29.58 38.04
C ALA A 852 5.90 30.25 37.29
N GLY A 853 6.13 31.43 36.70
CA GLY A 853 5.13 32.16 35.90
C GLY A 853 4.81 31.41 34.61
N TRP A 854 5.84 30.99 33.88
CA TRP A 854 5.73 30.18 32.68
C TRP A 854 5.09 28.82 32.98
N TYR A 855 5.54 28.16 34.02
CA TYR A 855 4.92 26.90 34.48
C TYR A 855 3.41 27.05 34.72
N HIS A 856 2.99 28.15 35.32
CA HIS A 856 1.58 28.44 35.56
C HIS A 856 0.82 28.61 34.23
N LEU A 857 1.38 29.31 33.25
CA LEU A 857 0.75 29.49 31.94
C LEU A 857 0.57 28.15 31.19
N LEU A 858 1.54 27.25 31.31
CA LEU A 858 1.49 25.92 30.70
C LEU A 858 0.44 24.98 31.35
N THR A 859 0.23 25.14 32.68
CA THR A 859 -0.57 24.19 33.48
C THR A 859 -1.96 24.69 33.84
N ALA A 860 -2.21 25.99 33.79
CA ALA A 860 -3.50 26.60 34.12
C ALA A 860 -4.66 26.09 33.23
N PRO A 861 -4.46 25.86 31.92
CA PRO A 861 -5.55 25.38 31.04
C PRO A 861 -5.93 23.91 31.24
N LEU A 862 -5.13 23.12 31.98
CA LEU A 862 -5.30 21.68 32.10
C LEU A 862 -6.58 21.34 32.88
N SER A 863 -7.36 20.42 32.31
CA SER A 863 -8.48 19.78 33.00
C SER A 863 -8.01 18.90 34.17
N ALA A 864 -8.95 18.46 35.03
CA ALA A 864 -8.65 17.54 36.11
C ALA A 864 -8.05 16.22 35.60
N ASP A 865 -8.62 15.69 34.52
CA ASP A 865 -8.16 14.43 33.91
C ASP A 865 -6.76 14.60 33.28
N GLN A 866 -6.51 15.70 32.61
CA GLN A 866 -5.20 16.02 32.05
C GLN A 866 -4.11 16.15 33.12
N LYS A 867 -4.46 16.69 34.28
CA LYS A 867 -3.54 16.75 35.45
C LYS A 867 -3.20 15.37 35.97
N ILE A 868 -4.15 14.46 35.99
CA ILE A 868 -3.92 13.05 36.36
C ILE A 868 -3.00 12.38 35.35
N GLN A 869 -3.29 12.52 34.05
CA GLN A 869 -2.43 12.00 32.99
C GLN A 869 -1.00 12.51 33.08
N LEU A 870 -0.81 13.80 33.34
CA LEU A 870 0.52 14.38 33.52
C LEU A 870 1.27 13.76 34.72
N GLN A 871 0.58 13.50 35.82
CA GLN A 871 1.17 12.82 36.99
C GLN A 871 1.54 11.36 36.65
N GLU A 872 0.73 10.65 35.89
CA GLU A 872 1.03 9.28 35.45
C GLU A 872 2.27 9.24 34.54
N ILE A 873 2.39 10.20 33.61
CA ILE A 873 3.56 10.33 32.73
C ILE A 873 4.84 10.55 33.53
N CYS A 874 4.80 11.45 34.51
CA CYS A 874 5.96 11.72 35.38
C CYS A 874 6.34 10.50 36.23
N ALA A 875 5.36 9.76 36.74
CA ALA A 875 5.58 8.53 37.50
C ALA A 875 6.18 7.43 36.63
N LEU A 876 5.69 7.28 35.39
CA LEU A 876 6.23 6.31 34.43
C LEU A 876 7.66 6.64 34.01
N ALA A 877 7.98 7.92 33.82
CA ALA A 877 9.32 8.38 33.53
C ALA A 877 10.31 7.99 34.64
N GLU A 878 9.89 8.14 35.91
CA GLU A 878 10.70 7.74 37.07
C GLU A 878 10.92 6.22 37.13
N LEU A 879 9.90 5.43 36.86
CA LEU A 879 9.99 3.98 36.75
C LEU A 879 10.97 3.55 35.67
N ARG A 880 10.87 4.13 34.47
CA ARG A 880 11.77 3.83 33.34
C ARG A 880 13.22 4.20 33.66
N ARG A 881 13.43 5.35 34.31
CA ARG A 881 14.77 5.78 34.76
C ARG A 881 15.38 4.75 35.71
N ASN A 882 14.64 4.32 36.74
CA ASN A 882 15.09 3.36 37.72
C ASN A 882 15.39 2.00 37.11
N SER A 883 14.58 1.55 36.13
CA SER A 883 14.80 0.32 35.37
C SER A 883 16.06 0.39 34.51
N ALA A 884 16.28 1.49 33.81
CA ALA A 884 17.49 1.71 33.01
C ALA A 884 18.76 1.76 33.88
N GLU A 885 18.70 2.37 35.06
CA GLU A 885 19.81 2.43 35.99
C GLU A 885 20.12 1.05 36.58
N SER A 886 19.09 0.23 36.87
CA SER A 886 19.26 -1.17 37.29
C SER A 886 19.90 -2.02 36.19
N LYS A 887 19.44 -1.94 34.94
CA LYS A 887 20.05 -2.64 33.78
C LYS A 887 21.55 -2.25 33.62
N ARG A 888 21.87 -0.97 33.78
CA ARG A 888 23.24 -0.47 33.66
C ARG A 888 24.14 -1.00 34.78
N ILE A 889 23.62 -1.10 36.01
CA ILE A 889 24.35 -1.66 37.17
C ILE A 889 24.56 -3.17 36.96
N GLU A 890 23.57 -3.90 36.46
CA GLU A 890 23.68 -5.32 36.11
C GLU A 890 24.76 -5.56 35.06
N GLN A 891 24.80 -4.75 33.99
CA GLN A 891 25.84 -4.83 32.95
C GLN A 891 27.25 -4.52 33.48
N GLN A 892 27.39 -3.60 34.43
CA GLN A 892 28.69 -3.23 35.00
C GLN A 892 29.18 -4.21 36.07
N THR A 893 28.27 -4.84 36.81
CA THR A 893 28.64 -5.65 37.99
C THR A 893 28.59 -7.17 37.69
N GLY A 894 27.95 -7.59 36.59
CA GLY A 894 27.78 -9.00 36.25
C GLY A 894 26.87 -9.79 37.19
N PHE A 895 26.20 -9.13 38.14
CA PHE A 895 25.22 -9.74 39.03
C PHE A 895 23.80 -9.43 38.54
N PRO A 896 22.98 -10.43 38.15
CA PRO A 896 21.58 -10.21 37.85
C PRO A 896 20.84 -9.82 39.13
N PHE A 897 20.24 -8.66 39.15
CA PHE A 897 19.22 -8.33 40.14
C PHE A 897 17.98 -9.19 39.84
N ASP A 898 17.63 -10.05 40.77
CA ASP A 898 16.50 -10.97 40.69
C ASP A 898 15.19 -10.17 40.75
N ASN A 899 14.79 -9.63 39.60
CA ASN A 899 13.54 -8.85 39.44
C ASN A 899 12.30 -9.78 39.34
N LYS A 900 12.22 -10.80 40.22
CA LYS A 900 11.00 -11.64 40.32
C LYS A 900 9.76 -10.92 40.86
N GLY A 901 9.81 -9.60 40.98
CA GLY A 901 8.74 -8.79 41.53
C GLY A 901 8.17 -7.70 40.60
N LEU A 902 8.75 -7.50 39.42
CA LEU A 902 8.23 -6.51 38.45
C LEU A 902 7.69 -7.24 37.22
N VAL A 903 6.42 -7.36 37.26
CA VAL A 903 5.47 -8.00 36.38
C VAL A 903 5.66 -7.53 34.92
N SER A 904 6.02 -8.42 34.04
CA SER A 904 5.60 -8.37 32.67
C SER A 904 4.08 -8.58 32.62
N GLY A 905 3.33 -7.55 32.33
CA GLY A 905 1.88 -7.64 32.16
C GLY A 905 1.14 -6.71 33.08
N TYR A 906 0.98 -5.46 32.68
CA TYR A 906 -0.04 -4.57 33.28
C TYR A 906 -1.42 -5.05 32.82
N ASN A 907 -2.09 -5.78 33.72
CA ASN A 907 -3.53 -6.01 33.66
C ASN A 907 -4.25 -4.79 34.24
N PHE A 908 -4.66 -3.86 33.42
CA PHE A 908 -5.62 -2.83 33.80
C PHE A 908 -7.04 -3.40 33.74
N GLY A 909 -7.48 -4.01 34.81
CA GLY A 909 -8.87 -4.47 34.86
C GLY A 909 -9.26 -4.94 36.23
N THR A 910 -10.25 -4.26 36.75
CA THR A 910 -11.15 -4.51 37.87
C THR A 910 -10.79 -3.81 39.17
N ALA A 911 -11.62 -2.80 39.47
CA ALA A 911 -11.79 -2.25 40.79
C ALA A 911 -12.19 -3.36 41.76
N PRO A 912 -11.72 -3.35 43.04
CA PRO A 912 -12.18 -4.31 44.02
C PRO A 912 -13.64 -4.00 44.37
N GLY A 913 -14.50 -4.95 44.02
CA GLY A 913 -15.88 -4.95 44.51
C GLY A 913 -15.89 -5.00 46.02
N SER A 914 -16.69 -4.11 46.59
CA SER A 914 -17.10 -4.09 47.99
C SER A 914 -17.63 -5.44 48.42
N ASN A 915 -16.98 -6.06 49.39
CA ASN A 915 -17.57 -6.66 50.56
C ASN A 915 -16.56 -6.70 51.70
#